data_e87eee8e9184809422feb98f67d8eb55
#
_entry.id   e87eee8e9184809422feb98f67d8eb55
#
_cell.length_a   1.000
_cell.length_b   1.000
_cell.length_c   1.000
_cell.angle_alpha   90.00
_cell.angle_beta   90.00
_cell.angle_gamma   90.00
#
_symmetry.space_group_name_H-M   'P 1'
#
loop_
_entity.id
_entity.type
_entity.pdbx_description
1 polymer ?
#
loop_
_entity_poly.entity_id
_entity_poly.type
_entity_poly.pdbx_seq_one_letter_code
_entity_poly.pdbx_strand_id
1 'polypeptide(L)'
;MSFPHRDFRLFSCFGPFVGPVLGLLFLALHSTALANDPPEDSPRPVSFVNDVIPVLTKAGCNVGVCHAKAPTGQKGFQLSLLGFETREDYEHMVKEDRGRRLFVSAPERSLLLMKAIGRVPHGGGVRINPASENYAVLRDWIAQGALYDKPDTPTLVSYKVEPGRGSVSLQGSQQLTAYAEYSDGSVRDVTKLTLFESNDKAMAEVNDGGLVKVFDISGSVSIMARFQGKIGVFNATVPLGAPVESLPPSKNFIDDLVFANLKQLGIPPSGICDDTTFLRRVTLDIAGRIPTPAEASEFLASQEPDKRDRVIDRLLASSDYADFFAGKWAALLKNRRDDASDMVANFAFHAWVRDSFLANKPYDQFVRELLAATGTIIGNPPVAWYKRVKEPKQQLEDVAQLFLGVRMQCAQCHHHPFERWSQDDYFSFAAFFSQVGRKPSATRGEDLIFHRRGVAVANNMKTGTPLKPAALGDEIPPIPADDDPRLKLADWMSSPANPFFAKALVNRYWKHFFQRALIEPEDDIRDSNPPTNPELLAALEKHFIDSGFDLKELVRTITRSNAYQISAAPNQYNLADHQNYSRFYPRRLQAEVLLDSIDSITGSPSDFPDLPAGTRAVALPDNSYNRSSPFLRVFGRPEGESVCECERVQTSSLTQSLHLINAPDIKGKLANPNGRAQQLAKDPRPNDEKVRELYLAAYSREPRPDELQTAVDYLDEQRIDAEGKPIDPAQVAAENYQDLIWALINTKEFLFNH
;
A
#
# COMPACT_ATOMS: atom_id res chain seq x y z
N MET A 1 -43.35 40.12 16.11
CA MET A 1 -44.70 40.50 15.70
C MET A 1 -45.24 39.31 14.93
N SER A 2 -45.96 38.54 15.65
CA SER A 2 -47.41 38.22 15.53
C SER A 2 -47.78 37.30 14.37
N PHE A 3 -48.11 36.11 14.74
CA PHE A 3 -48.94 35.06 14.14
C PHE A 3 -50.31 35.58 13.59
N PRO A 4 -51.21 34.84 12.88
CA PRO A 4 -51.75 33.55 13.38
C PRO A 4 -52.04 32.43 12.36
N HIS A 5 -52.05 31.24 12.86
CA HIS A 5 -52.91 30.04 12.75
C HIS A 5 -54.24 30.14 12.00
N ARG A 6 -54.62 29.03 11.35
CA ARG A 6 -55.92 28.36 11.53
C ARG A 6 -55.93 26.91 11.07
N ASP A 7 -56.20 26.07 12.05
CA ASP A 7 -56.70 24.69 11.97
C ASP A 7 -58.06 24.61 11.30
N PHE A 8 -58.40 23.46 10.74
CA PHE A 8 -59.73 22.85 10.95
C PHE A 8 -59.67 21.31 10.87
N ARG A 9 -60.24 20.73 11.92
CA ARG A 9 -60.42 19.29 12.16
C ARG A 9 -61.84 18.84 11.78
N LEU A 10 -61.95 17.46 11.61
CA LEU A 10 -62.99 16.56 12.03
C LEU A 10 -64.25 16.44 11.14
N PHE A 11 -64.68 15.25 10.77
CA PHE A 11 -65.53 14.36 11.54
C PHE A 11 -65.76 13.02 10.81
N SER A 12 -65.72 11.97 11.59
CA SER A 12 -66.14 10.61 11.47
C SER A 12 -67.62 10.42 11.28
N CYS A 13 -68.09 9.29 10.74
CA CYS A 13 -68.92 8.33 11.45
C CYS A 13 -69.70 7.34 10.55
N PHE A 14 -69.67 6.07 10.93
CA PHE A 14 -70.72 5.00 10.94
C PHE A 14 -71.28 4.50 9.59
N GLY A 15 -71.14 3.23 9.23
CA GLY A 15 -71.59 1.97 9.77
C GLY A 15 -72.72 1.32 8.88
N PRO A 16 -73.02 0.07 9.00
CA PRO A 16 -73.18 -0.86 7.89
C PRO A 16 -74.64 -1.14 7.50
N PHE A 17 -74.84 -1.66 6.29
CA PHE A 17 -76.07 -2.36 5.93
C PHE A 17 -75.83 -3.55 5.00
N VAL A 18 -76.47 -4.66 5.36
CA VAL A 18 -76.45 -6.02 4.78
C VAL A 18 -77.60 -6.19 3.77
N GLY A 19 -77.28 -6.93 2.67
CA GLY A 19 -78.20 -7.86 2.04
C GLY A 19 -78.75 -7.49 0.66
N PRO A 20 -79.37 -8.46 -0.01
CA PRO A 20 -78.68 -9.31 -0.96
C PRO A 20 -79.28 -9.33 -2.39
N VAL A 21 -78.56 -10.01 -3.34
CA VAL A 21 -79.08 -10.82 -4.46
C VAL A 21 -79.69 -10.05 -5.66
N LEU A 22 -79.07 -10.09 -6.81
CA LEU A 22 -79.56 -10.82 -8.00
C LEU A 22 -78.48 -10.80 -9.10
N GLY A 23 -78.21 -11.99 -9.64
CA GLY A 23 -77.25 -12.17 -10.70
C GLY A 23 -77.71 -11.65 -12.08
N LEU A 24 -76.71 -11.25 -12.85
CA LEU A 24 -76.83 -11.17 -14.30
C LEU A 24 -75.50 -11.61 -14.89
N LEU A 25 -75.53 -12.77 -15.54
CA LEU A 25 -74.44 -13.31 -16.35
C LEU A 25 -74.20 -12.34 -17.54
N PHE A 26 -73.03 -11.70 -17.55
CA PHE A 26 -72.45 -11.15 -18.78
C PHE A 26 -71.27 -12.04 -19.16
N LEU A 27 -71.43 -12.84 -20.20
CA LEU A 27 -70.32 -13.49 -20.91
C LEU A 27 -69.52 -12.39 -21.62
N ALA A 28 -68.40 -12.01 -21.02
CA ALA A 28 -67.39 -11.26 -21.73
C ALA A 28 -66.46 -12.28 -22.42
N LEU A 29 -66.55 -12.36 -23.74
CA LEU A 29 -65.57 -13.00 -24.60
C LEU A 29 -64.24 -12.26 -24.44
N HIS A 30 -63.35 -12.83 -23.63
CA HIS A 30 -61.94 -12.45 -23.68
C HIS A 30 -61.35 -13.12 -24.88
N SER A 31 -61.14 -12.31 -25.94
CA SER A 31 -60.16 -12.63 -27.01
C SER A 31 -58.79 -12.68 -26.36
N THR A 32 -58.32 -13.87 -26.00
CA THR A 32 -56.90 -14.11 -25.78
C THR A 32 -56.23 -13.98 -27.11
N ALA A 33 -55.64 -12.78 -27.35
CA ALA A 33 -54.58 -12.67 -28.31
C ALA A 33 -53.47 -13.62 -27.85
N LEU A 34 -53.35 -14.75 -28.50
CA LEU A 34 -52.16 -15.58 -28.45
C LEU A 34 -51.00 -14.69 -28.92
N ALA A 35 -50.23 -14.15 -28.00
CA ALA A 35 -48.89 -13.72 -28.29
C ALA A 35 -48.21 -14.94 -28.85
N ASN A 36 -47.89 -14.93 -30.15
CA ASN A 36 -46.98 -15.90 -30.71
C ASN A 36 -45.64 -15.68 -30.03
N ASP A 37 -45.38 -16.46 -29.00
CA ASP A 37 -44.02 -16.65 -28.56
C ASP A 37 -43.24 -17.17 -29.76
N PRO A 38 -42.12 -16.51 -30.14
CA PRO A 38 -41.27 -17.03 -31.18
C PRO A 38 -40.87 -18.45 -30.81
N PRO A 39 -40.77 -19.37 -31.78
CA PRO A 39 -40.39 -20.76 -31.52
C PRO A 39 -39.11 -20.76 -30.69
N GLU A 40 -39.09 -21.57 -29.63
CA GLU A 40 -38.03 -21.74 -28.64
C GLU A 40 -36.68 -22.16 -29.24
N ASP A 41 -36.60 -22.38 -30.58
CA ASP A 41 -35.45 -22.92 -31.33
C ASP A 41 -34.74 -21.90 -32.25
N SER A 42 -35.07 -20.60 -32.23
CA SER A 42 -34.23 -19.64 -32.95
C SER A 42 -33.05 -19.22 -32.05
N PRO A 43 -31.79 -19.51 -32.45
CA PRO A 43 -30.64 -19.13 -31.64
C PRO A 43 -30.68 -17.61 -31.43
N ARG A 44 -30.64 -17.20 -30.16
CA ARG A 44 -30.61 -15.78 -29.81
C ARG A 44 -29.46 -15.10 -30.57
N PRO A 45 -29.64 -13.86 -31.04
CA PRO A 45 -28.54 -13.12 -31.66
C PRO A 45 -27.35 -13.00 -30.70
N VAL A 46 -26.14 -13.32 -31.18
CA VAL A 46 -24.90 -13.20 -30.40
C VAL A 46 -24.50 -11.74 -30.35
N SER A 47 -24.41 -11.18 -29.13
CA SER A 47 -23.97 -9.81 -28.89
C SER A 47 -22.45 -9.72 -28.97
N PHE A 48 -21.93 -8.72 -29.66
CA PHE A 48 -20.49 -8.47 -29.68
C PHE A 48 -19.96 -8.07 -28.32
N VAL A 49 -20.64 -7.14 -27.65
CA VAL A 49 -20.24 -6.60 -26.34
C VAL A 49 -20.46 -7.61 -25.22
N ASN A 50 -21.63 -8.28 -25.20
CA ASN A 50 -22.01 -9.13 -24.09
C ASN A 50 -21.58 -10.59 -24.17
N ASP A 51 -21.25 -11.06 -25.39
CA ASP A 51 -20.88 -12.46 -25.59
C ASP A 51 -19.46 -12.60 -26.19
N VAL A 52 -19.12 -11.85 -27.26
CA VAL A 52 -17.82 -12.01 -27.97
C VAL A 52 -16.67 -11.42 -27.17
N ILE A 53 -16.78 -10.19 -26.68
CA ILE A 53 -15.70 -9.55 -25.89
C ILE A 53 -15.38 -10.33 -24.62
N PRO A 54 -16.34 -10.80 -23.81
CA PRO A 54 -16.04 -11.64 -22.64
C PRO A 54 -15.31 -12.95 -23.00
N VAL A 55 -15.66 -13.60 -24.11
CA VAL A 55 -14.95 -14.79 -24.60
C VAL A 55 -13.50 -14.46 -24.95
N LEU A 56 -13.24 -13.36 -25.66
CA LEU A 56 -11.88 -12.92 -26.00
C LEU A 56 -11.05 -12.57 -24.75
N THR A 57 -11.71 -11.95 -23.78
CA THR A 57 -11.09 -11.58 -22.49
C THR A 57 -10.73 -12.84 -21.69
N LYS A 58 -11.65 -13.79 -21.58
CA LYS A 58 -11.44 -15.07 -20.88
C LYS A 58 -10.33 -15.89 -21.53
N ALA A 59 -10.27 -15.91 -22.87
CA ALA A 59 -9.22 -16.57 -23.62
C ALA A 59 -7.86 -15.85 -23.57
N GLY A 60 -7.79 -14.65 -22.96
CA GLY A 60 -6.57 -13.87 -22.86
C GLY A 60 -6.12 -13.23 -24.18
N CYS A 61 -7.03 -13.06 -25.14
CA CYS A 61 -6.67 -12.47 -26.44
C CYS A 61 -6.35 -10.97 -26.31
N ASN A 62 -7.06 -10.26 -25.46
CA ASN A 62 -6.97 -8.80 -25.23
C ASN A 62 -6.19 -8.43 -23.95
N VAL A 63 -5.19 -9.23 -23.58
CA VAL A 63 -4.23 -8.89 -22.53
C VAL A 63 -2.99 -8.18 -23.09
N GLY A 64 -2.25 -7.43 -22.25
CA GLY A 64 -1.15 -6.56 -22.65
C GLY A 64 0.03 -7.25 -23.34
N VAL A 65 0.27 -8.55 -23.11
CA VAL A 65 1.31 -9.33 -23.78
C VAL A 65 0.85 -9.91 -25.13
N CYS A 66 -0.46 -9.91 -25.38
CA CYS A 66 -1.06 -10.39 -26.63
C CYS A 66 -1.52 -9.23 -27.52
N HIS A 67 -2.81 -9.14 -27.83
CA HIS A 67 -3.30 -8.15 -28.79
C HIS A 67 -3.61 -6.77 -28.18
N ALA A 68 -3.60 -6.60 -26.85
CA ALA A 68 -3.68 -5.30 -26.21
C ALA A 68 -2.31 -4.60 -26.03
N LYS A 69 -1.27 -5.08 -26.73
CA LYS A 69 0.06 -4.47 -26.70
C LYS A 69 0.06 -3.15 -27.45
N ALA A 70 0.33 -2.07 -26.74
CA ALA A 70 0.48 -0.74 -27.35
C ALA A 70 1.80 -0.66 -28.18
N PRO A 71 1.86 0.14 -29.25
CA PRO A 71 0.76 0.93 -29.83
C PRO A 71 -0.03 0.19 -30.92
N THR A 72 0.39 -0.98 -31.40
CA THR A 72 -0.16 -1.60 -32.61
C THR A 72 -0.61 -3.05 -32.42
N GLY A 73 -0.66 -3.55 -31.18
CA GLY A 73 -0.94 -4.95 -30.89
C GLY A 73 0.15 -5.90 -31.39
N GLN A 74 -0.16 -7.19 -31.50
CA GLN A 74 0.74 -8.21 -32.06
C GLN A 74 0.51 -8.39 -33.55
N LYS A 75 1.56 -8.17 -34.36
CA LYS A 75 1.52 -8.36 -35.81
C LYS A 75 0.41 -7.56 -36.52
N GLY A 76 0.11 -6.36 -36.04
CA GLY A 76 -0.90 -5.46 -36.61
C GLY A 76 -2.35 -5.82 -36.25
N PHE A 77 -2.58 -6.73 -35.32
CA PHE A 77 -3.90 -6.94 -34.73
C PHE A 77 -3.92 -6.39 -33.32
N GLN A 78 -4.64 -5.30 -33.14
CA GLN A 78 -4.79 -4.59 -31.88
C GLN A 78 -6.19 -4.82 -31.29
N LEU A 79 -6.25 -5.02 -29.99
CA LEU A 79 -7.47 -4.98 -29.18
C LEU A 79 -7.24 -4.05 -28.00
N SER A 80 -8.32 -3.48 -27.48
CA SER A 80 -8.26 -2.74 -26.22
C SER A 80 -7.97 -3.68 -25.04
N LEU A 81 -7.28 -3.17 -24.01
CA LEU A 81 -6.99 -3.97 -22.83
C LEU A 81 -8.31 -4.43 -22.18
N LEU A 82 -8.47 -5.74 -22.02
CA LEU A 82 -9.64 -6.37 -21.39
C LEU A 82 -11.00 -5.98 -22.02
N GLY A 83 -11.00 -5.49 -23.26
CA GLY A 83 -12.22 -5.16 -23.99
C GLY A 83 -12.94 -3.88 -23.53
N PHE A 84 -12.22 -2.91 -22.99
CA PHE A 84 -12.83 -1.65 -22.54
C PHE A 84 -13.36 -0.77 -23.68
N GLU A 85 -12.76 -0.86 -24.87
CA GLU A 85 -13.09 -0.05 -26.03
C GLU A 85 -13.76 -0.90 -27.12
N THR A 86 -14.93 -1.43 -26.80
CA THR A 86 -15.60 -2.45 -27.63
C THR A 86 -15.81 -2.00 -29.08
N ARG A 87 -16.04 -0.69 -29.31
CA ARG A 87 -16.21 -0.16 -30.67
C ARG A 87 -14.92 -0.23 -31.48
N GLU A 88 -13.79 0.13 -30.89
CA GLU A 88 -12.49 0.04 -31.54
C GLU A 88 -12.12 -1.44 -31.78
N ASP A 89 -12.36 -2.31 -30.81
CA ASP A 89 -12.11 -3.75 -30.95
C ASP A 89 -12.87 -4.34 -32.14
N TYR A 90 -14.13 -3.91 -32.31
CA TYR A 90 -14.92 -4.29 -33.45
C TYR A 90 -14.33 -3.80 -34.78
N GLU A 91 -13.94 -2.52 -34.87
CA GLU A 91 -13.32 -1.95 -36.06
C GLU A 91 -12.04 -2.70 -36.43
N HIS A 92 -11.16 -2.94 -35.45
CA HIS A 92 -9.92 -3.68 -35.62
C HIS A 92 -10.16 -5.13 -36.05
N MET A 93 -11.17 -5.79 -35.51
CA MET A 93 -11.45 -7.19 -35.78
C MET A 93 -12.13 -7.42 -37.12
N VAL A 94 -13.12 -6.57 -37.46
CA VAL A 94 -14.02 -6.79 -38.59
C VAL A 94 -13.59 -6.02 -39.85
N LYS A 95 -13.10 -4.77 -39.71
CA LYS A 95 -12.87 -3.86 -40.83
C LYS A 95 -11.42 -3.71 -41.25
N GLU A 96 -10.51 -3.73 -40.30
CA GLU A 96 -9.08 -3.60 -40.62
C GLU A 96 -8.55 -4.72 -41.49
N ASP A 97 -7.44 -4.45 -42.19
CA ASP A 97 -6.77 -5.40 -43.09
C ASP A 97 -7.74 -5.98 -44.15
N ARG A 98 -8.72 -5.21 -44.60
CA ARG A 98 -9.76 -5.60 -45.54
C ARG A 98 -10.61 -6.78 -45.05
N GLY A 99 -10.85 -6.90 -43.77
CA GLY A 99 -11.68 -7.94 -43.17
C GLY A 99 -11.10 -9.36 -43.20
N ARG A 100 -9.81 -9.53 -43.48
CA ARG A 100 -9.17 -10.85 -43.65
C ARG A 100 -9.25 -11.77 -42.43
N ARG A 101 -9.59 -11.21 -41.26
CA ARG A 101 -9.64 -11.99 -40.02
C ARG A 101 -10.86 -12.87 -39.90
N LEU A 102 -11.94 -12.51 -40.61
CA LEU A 102 -13.24 -13.17 -40.53
C LEU A 102 -13.65 -13.66 -41.91
N PHE A 103 -14.32 -14.83 -41.97
CA PHE A 103 -14.87 -15.41 -43.19
C PHE A 103 -16.31 -15.84 -42.91
N VAL A 104 -17.26 -14.94 -43.13
CA VAL A 104 -18.67 -15.13 -42.77
C VAL A 104 -19.32 -16.34 -43.46
N SER A 105 -18.96 -16.60 -44.74
CA SER A 105 -19.52 -17.72 -45.51
C SER A 105 -19.02 -19.11 -45.07
N ALA A 106 -17.90 -19.18 -44.34
CA ALA A 106 -17.37 -20.40 -43.74
C ALA A 106 -16.67 -20.03 -42.40
N PRO A 107 -17.43 -19.79 -41.32
CA PRO A 107 -16.92 -19.26 -40.05
C PRO A 107 -15.72 -20.02 -39.50
N GLU A 108 -15.68 -21.33 -39.61
CA GLU A 108 -14.59 -22.19 -39.12
C GLU A 108 -13.26 -21.95 -39.84
N ARG A 109 -13.31 -21.32 -41.04
CA ARG A 109 -12.13 -20.89 -41.80
C ARG A 109 -11.67 -19.48 -41.51
N SER A 110 -12.35 -18.78 -40.63
CA SER A 110 -11.91 -17.46 -40.16
C SER A 110 -10.54 -17.56 -39.52
N LEU A 111 -9.63 -16.63 -39.90
CA LEU A 111 -8.27 -16.61 -39.39
C LEU A 111 -8.27 -16.43 -37.86
N LEU A 112 -9.22 -15.67 -37.34
CA LEU A 112 -9.43 -15.50 -35.89
C LEU A 112 -9.60 -16.85 -35.19
N LEU A 113 -10.54 -17.66 -35.62
CA LEU A 113 -10.83 -19.00 -35.06
C LEU A 113 -9.67 -19.98 -35.29
N MET A 114 -9.13 -20.05 -36.51
CA MET A 114 -8.02 -20.94 -36.81
C MET A 114 -6.78 -20.67 -35.95
N LYS A 115 -6.50 -19.39 -35.63
CA LYS A 115 -5.41 -19.04 -34.73
C LYS A 115 -5.74 -19.35 -33.27
N ALA A 116 -6.96 -19.05 -32.84
CA ALA A 116 -7.40 -19.29 -31.46
C ALA A 116 -7.33 -20.79 -31.08
N ILE A 117 -7.63 -21.69 -32.02
CA ILE A 117 -7.59 -23.15 -31.79
C ILE A 117 -6.24 -23.79 -32.19
N GLY A 118 -5.25 -23.00 -32.62
CA GLY A 118 -3.93 -23.50 -33.01
C GLY A 118 -3.89 -24.25 -34.33
N ARG A 119 -4.94 -24.18 -35.17
CA ARG A 119 -4.97 -24.84 -36.48
C ARG A 119 -3.99 -24.22 -37.48
N VAL A 120 -3.63 -22.97 -37.29
CA VAL A 120 -2.54 -22.26 -37.96
C VAL A 120 -1.57 -21.70 -36.92
N PRO A 121 -0.29 -21.51 -37.26
CA PRO A 121 0.71 -21.03 -36.31
C PRO A 121 0.27 -19.76 -35.58
N HIS A 122 0.29 -19.78 -34.24
CA HIS A 122 -0.09 -18.70 -33.38
C HIS A 122 0.90 -18.56 -32.21
N GLY A 123 1.57 -17.41 -32.09
CA GLY A 123 2.55 -17.15 -31.03
C GLY A 123 1.96 -17.24 -29.62
N GLY A 124 0.66 -17.04 -29.48
CA GLY A 124 -0.06 -17.20 -28.22
C GLY A 124 -0.45 -18.65 -27.86
N GLY A 125 -0.17 -19.61 -28.72
CA GLY A 125 -0.60 -21.00 -28.55
C GLY A 125 -2.10 -21.23 -28.79
N VAL A 126 -2.61 -22.37 -28.32
CA VAL A 126 -4.05 -22.68 -28.29
C VAL A 126 -4.71 -21.89 -27.16
N ARG A 127 -5.74 -21.13 -27.49
CA ARG A 127 -6.47 -20.27 -26.54
C ARG A 127 -7.90 -20.73 -26.29
N ILE A 128 -8.51 -21.38 -27.26
CA ILE A 128 -9.91 -21.81 -27.22
C ILE A 128 -9.98 -23.30 -27.64
N ASN A 129 -10.69 -24.08 -26.82
CA ASN A 129 -10.98 -25.48 -27.19
C ASN A 129 -12.09 -25.49 -28.25
N PRO A 130 -11.91 -26.18 -29.39
CA PRO A 130 -12.92 -26.28 -30.45
C PRO A 130 -14.27 -26.88 -29.99
N ALA A 131 -14.28 -27.68 -28.91
CA ALA A 131 -15.48 -28.26 -28.35
C ALA A 131 -16.14 -27.39 -27.25
N SER A 132 -15.60 -26.20 -26.98
CA SER A 132 -16.13 -25.32 -25.90
C SER A 132 -17.27 -24.43 -26.38
N GLU A 133 -18.11 -24.00 -25.44
CA GLU A 133 -19.13 -22.96 -25.65
C GLU A 133 -18.51 -21.66 -26.18
N ASN A 134 -17.30 -21.29 -25.73
CA ASN A 134 -16.58 -20.10 -26.18
C ASN A 134 -16.27 -20.16 -27.71
N TYR A 135 -15.92 -21.32 -28.21
CA TYR A 135 -15.74 -21.50 -29.64
C TYR A 135 -17.06 -21.35 -30.40
N ALA A 136 -18.14 -21.94 -29.89
CA ALA A 136 -19.47 -21.87 -30.50
C ALA A 136 -19.95 -20.41 -30.57
N VAL A 137 -19.79 -19.62 -29.49
CA VAL A 137 -20.16 -18.19 -29.47
C VAL A 137 -19.46 -17.41 -30.59
N LEU A 138 -18.14 -17.57 -30.73
CA LEU A 138 -17.39 -16.85 -31.80
C LEU A 138 -17.78 -17.30 -33.19
N ARG A 139 -17.95 -18.63 -33.42
CA ARG A 139 -18.40 -19.18 -34.67
C ARG A 139 -19.78 -18.66 -35.08
N ASP A 140 -20.71 -18.69 -34.17
CA ASP A 140 -22.11 -18.31 -34.40
C ASP A 140 -22.25 -16.81 -34.64
N TRP A 141 -21.49 -15.98 -33.89
CA TRP A 141 -21.39 -14.55 -34.20
C TRP A 141 -20.89 -14.28 -35.60
N ILE A 142 -19.84 -14.98 -36.04
CA ILE A 142 -19.34 -14.86 -37.42
C ILE A 142 -20.38 -15.33 -38.42
N ALA A 143 -21.06 -16.48 -38.18
CA ALA A 143 -22.12 -17.01 -39.04
C ALA A 143 -23.31 -16.05 -39.18
N GLN A 144 -23.63 -15.28 -38.11
CA GLN A 144 -24.68 -14.26 -38.09
C GLN A 144 -24.25 -12.95 -38.78
N GLY A 145 -23.08 -12.90 -39.42
CA GLY A 145 -22.61 -11.74 -40.19
C GLY A 145 -21.61 -10.86 -39.44
N ALA A 146 -21.11 -11.28 -38.27
CA ALA A 146 -20.16 -10.54 -37.43
C ALA A 146 -20.59 -9.08 -37.18
N LEU A 147 -21.82 -8.88 -36.76
CA LEU A 147 -22.42 -7.55 -36.56
C LEU A 147 -22.01 -6.97 -35.20
N TYR A 148 -21.93 -5.63 -35.15
CA TYR A 148 -21.88 -4.89 -33.89
C TYR A 148 -23.27 -4.76 -33.28
N ASP A 149 -23.34 -4.62 -31.97
CA ASP A 149 -24.60 -4.49 -31.24
C ASP A 149 -25.43 -3.28 -31.68
N LYS A 150 -26.73 -3.43 -31.63
CA LYS A 150 -27.69 -2.36 -31.87
C LYS A 150 -27.80 -1.43 -30.63
N PRO A 151 -28.32 -0.20 -30.79
CA PRO A 151 -28.48 0.72 -29.64
C PRO A 151 -29.44 0.22 -28.56
N ASP A 152 -30.33 -0.71 -28.85
CA ASP A 152 -31.27 -1.34 -27.94
C ASP A 152 -30.77 -2.62 -27.29
N THR A 153 -29.53 -3.04 -27.59
CA THR A 153 -28.90 -4.19 -26.93
C THR A 153 -28.73 -3.93 -25.44
N PRO A 154 -29.17 -4.84 -24.57
CA PRO A 154 -29.01 -4.66 -23.11
C PRO A 154 -27.58 -4.41 -22.68
N THR A 155 -27.36 -3.44 -21.80
CA THR A 155 -26.05 -3.09 -21.25
C THR A 155 -25.88 -3.62 -19.83
N LEU A 156 -24.67 -3.97 -19.42
CA LEU A 156 -24.36 -4.44 -18.08
C LEU A 156 -24.58 -3.33 -17.05
N VAL A 157 -25.52 -3.53 -16.12
CA VAL A 157 -25.86 -2.59 -15.04
C VAL A 157 -25.10 -2.95 -13.77
N SER A 158 -25.26 -4.20 -13.30
CA SER A 158 -24.63 -4.66 -12.08
C SER A 158 -23.93 -6.01 -12.27
N TYR A 159 -22.94 -6.27 -11.41
CA TYR A 159 -22.17 -7.51 -11.38
C TYR A 159 -21.89 -7.90 -9.95
N LYS A 160 -22.14 -9.16 -9.58
CA LYS A 160 -21.88 -9.66 -8.24
C LYS A 160 -21.32 -11.08 -8.26
N VAL A 161 -20.58 -11.40 -7.21
CA VAL A 161 -20.04 -12.74 -6.95
C VAL A 161 -20.71 -13.32 -5.69
N GLU A 162 -21.11 -14.55 -5.75
CA GLU A 162 -21.73 -15.23 -4.63
C GLU A 162 -20.97 -16.53 -4.29
N PRO A 163 -20.71 -16.76 -2.98
CA PRO A 163 -20.89 -15.83 -1.88
C PRO A 163 -19.90 -14.66 -1.97
N GLY A 164 -20.27 -13.48 -1.43
CA GLY A 164 -19.35 -12.34 -1.34
C GLY A 164 -18.39 -12.43 -0.16
N ARG A 165 -18.75 -13.19 0.87
CA ARG A 165 -17.92 -13.48 2.06
C ARG A 165 -18.21 -14.90 2.54
N GLY A 166 -17.18 -15.53 3.16
CA GLY A 166 -17.37 -16.86 3.75
C GLY A 166 -16.17 -17.30 4.58
N SER A 167 -16.42 -18.25 5.47
CA SER A 167 -15.36 -18.96 6.20
C SER A 167 -15.06 -20.26 5.46
N VAL A 168 -13.78 -20.48 5.15
CA VAL A 168 -13.29 -21.68 4.46
C VAL A 168 -12.21 -22.32 5.33
N SER A 169 -12.37 -23.59 5.66
CA SER A 169 -11.36 -24.29 6.46
C SER A 169 -10.03 -24.42 5.74
N LEU A 170 -8.95 -24.57 6.47
CA LEU A 170 -7.65 -24.94 5.92
C LEU A 170 -7.80 -26.15 5.00
N GLN A 171 -7.11 -26.11 3.82
CA GLN A 171 -7.21 -27.10 2.75
C GLN A 171 -8.63 -27.30 2.17
N GLY A 172 -9.58 -26.47 2.55
CA GLY A 172 -10.95 -26.49 2.05
C GLY A 172 -11.10 -25.85 0.68
N SER A 173 -12.32 -25.87 0.17
CA SER A 173 -12.66 -25.22 -1.09
C SER A 173 -14.02 -24.53 -1.03
N GLN A 174 -14.19 -23.51 -1.88
CA GLN A 174 -15.43 -22.76 -2.05
C GLN A 174 -15.71 -22.53 -3.53
N GLN A 175 -16.90 -22.94 -3.99
CA GLN A 175 -17.34 -22.58 -5.33
C GLN A 175 -17.91 -21.16 -5.31
N LEU A 176 -17.47 -20.35 -6.28
CA LEU A 176 -18.00 -19.02 -6.55
C LEU A 176 -18.88 -19.07 -7.80
N THR A 177 -19.96 -18.29 -7.80
CA THR A 177 -20.81 -18.04 -8.95
C THR A 177 -20.89 -16.54 -9.22
N ALA A 178 -20.75 -16.15 -10.47
CA ALA A 178 -20.77 -14.75 -10.88
C ALA A 178 -22.04 -14.45 -11.69
N TYR A 179 -22.77 -13.40 -11.29
CA TYR A 179 -24.00 -12.96 -11.93
C TYR A 179 -23.86 -11.57 -12.51
N ALA A 180 -24.33 -11.41 -13.74
CA ALA A 180 -24.43 -10.14 -14.46
C ALA A 180 -25.90 -9.77 -14.64
N GLU A 181 -26.28 -8.56 -14.24
CA GLU A 181 -27.60 -7.98 -14.45
C GLU A 181 -27.53 -6.94 -15.55
N TYR A 182 -28.46 -7.03 -16.49
CA TYR A 182 -28.52 -6.15 -17.66
C TYR A 182 -29.67 -5.15 -17.60
N SER A 183 -29.62 -4.11 -18.44
CA SER A 183 -30.58 -3.01 -18.46
C SER A 183 -32.02 -3.41 -18.83
N ASP A 184 -32.21 -4.61 -19.37
CA ASP A 184 -33.52 -5.23 -19.63
C ASP A 184 -34.08 -6.01 -18.42
N GLY A 185 -33.35 -5.99 -17.29
CA GLY A 185 -33.69 -6.75 -16.08
C GLY A 185 -33.29 -8.22 -16.13
N SER A 186 -32.70 -8.70 -17.21
CA SER A 186 -32.20 -10.09 -17.29
C SER A 186 -30.97 -10.29 -16.41
N VAL A 187 -30.92 -11.45 -15.72
CA VAL A 187 -29.76 -11.87 -14.92
C VAL A 187 -29.17 -13.14 -15.54
N ARG A 188 -27.84 -13.13 -15.75
CA ARG A 188 -27.13 -14.25 -16.36
C ARG A 188 -26.02 -14.75 -15.45
N ASP A 189 -25.86 -16.07 -15.38
CA ASP A 189 -24.65 -16.68 -14.82
C ASP A 189 -23.51 -16.52 -15.83
N VAL A 190 -22.50 -15.72 -15.44
CA VAL A 190 -21.33 -15.43 -16.25
C VAL A 190 -20.05 -16.01 -15.66
N THR A 191 -20.16 -16.96 -14.74
CA THR A 191 -19.04 -17.60 -14.02
C THR A 191 -17.95 -18.09 -14.97
N LYS A 192 -18.34 -18.78 -16.05
CA LYS A 192 -17.40 -19.30 -17.05
C LYS A 192 -16.68 -18.22 -17.87
N LEU A 193 -17.24 -17.01 -17.94
CA LEU A 193 -16.67 -15.85 -18.66
C LEU A 193 -15.93 -14.90 -17.73
N THR A 194 -16.05 -15.09 -16.43
CA THR A 194 -15.41 -14.28 -15.39
C THR A 194 -13.92 -14.62 -15.28
N LEU A 195 -13.08 -13.60 -15.18
CA LEU A 195 -11.67 -13.73 -14.80
C LEU A 195 -11.56 -13.70 -13.29
N PHE A 196 -11.03 -14.77 -12.70
CA PHE A 196 -10.78 -14.87 -11.26
C PHE A 196 -9.30 -14.75 -10.97
N GLU A 197 -8.95 -14.03 -9.88
CA GLU A 197 -7.58 -13.91 -9.43
C GLU A 197 -7.53 -13.78 -7.90
N SER A 198 -6.64 -14.55 -7.27
CA SER A 198 -6.35 -14.43 -5.83
C SER A 198 -5.38 -13.28 -5.57
N ASN A 199 -5.63 -12.48 -4.51
CA ASN A 199 -4.70 -11.45 -4.05
C ASN A 199 -3.50 -12.05 -3.29
N ASP A 200 -3.63 -13.28 -2.78
CA ASP A 200 -2.54 -14.03 -2.14
C ASP A 200 -2.55 -15.50 -2.62
N LYS A 201 -1.71 -15.79 -3.61
CA LYS A 201 -1.59 -17.13 -4.20
C LYS A 201 -0.94 -18.15 -3.27
N ALA A 202 -0.29 -17.71 -2.18
CA ALA A 202 0.23 -18.62 -1.17
C ALA A 202 -0.87 -19.11 -0.23
N MET A 203 -1.94 -18.32 -0.06
CA MET A 203 -3.09 -18.69 0.77
C MET A 203 -4.17 -19.43 -0.01
N ALA A 204 -4.48 -19.00 -1.23
CA ALA A 204 -5.53 -19.61 -2.05
C ALA A 204 -5.28 -19.44 -3.54
N GLU A 205 -5.72 -20.43 -4.30
CA GLU A 205 -5.82 -20.38 -5.75
C GLU A 205 -7.29 -20.49 -6.18
N VAL A 206 -7.60 -19.97 -7.36
CA VAL A 206 -8.91 -20.09 -7.99
C VAL A 206 -8.77 -20.58 -9.42
N ASN A 207 -9.59 -21.53 -9.81
CA ASN A 207 -9.59 -22.01 -11.19
C ASN A 207 -10.52 -21.19 -12.10
N ASP A 208 -10.48 -21.47 -13.38
CA ASP A 208 -11.28 -20.79 -14.41
C ASP A 208 -12.81 -20.91 -14.20
N GLY A 209 -13.27 -21.92 -13.49
CA GLY A 209 -14.67 -22.15 -13.15
C GLY A 209 -15.10 -21.53 -11.82
N GLY A 210 -14.23 -20.75 -11.17
CA GLY A 210 -14.56 -20.09 -9.89
C GLY A 210 -14.43 -21.00 -8.66
N LEU A 211 -13.82 -22.20 -8.77
CA LEU A 211 -13.52 -23.01 -7.58
C LEU A 211 -12.27 -22.49 -6.91
N VAL A 212 -12.43 -21.93 -5.72
CA VAL A 212 -11.36 -21.50 -4.81
C VAL A 212 -10.88 -22.71 -4.02
N LYS A 213 -9.56 -22.88 -3.94
CA LYS A 213 -8.89 -23.87 -3.09
C LYS A 213 -7.99 -23.13 -2.11
N VAL A 214 -8.21 -23.30 -0.83
CA VAL A 214 -7.43 -22.72 0.27
C VAL A 214 -6.31 -23.68 0.65
N PHE A 215 -5.16 -23.13 1.06
CA PHE A 215 -3.98 -23.86 1.51
C PHE A 215 -3.81 -23.80 3.04
N ASP A 216 -2.56 -23.97 3.53
CA ASP A 216 -2.25 -24.15 4.95
C ASP A 216 -1.96 -22.83 5.71
N ILE A 217 -2.36 -21.68 5.17
CA ILE A 217 -2.14 -20.39 5.81
C ILE A 217 -3.46 -19.83 6.31
N SER A 218 -3.55 -19.57 7.61
CA SER A 218 -4.71 -18.97 8.27
C SER A 218 -4.71 -17.44 8.12
N GLY A 219 -5.91 -16.85 8.01
CA GLY A 219 -6.07 -15.39 7.90
C GLY A 219 -7.18 -15.00 6.94
N SER A 220 -6.98 -13.91 6.19
CA SER A 220 -7.92 -13.40 5.20
C SER A 220 -7.30 -13.41 3.80
N VAL A 221 -8.04 -13.92 2.82
CA VAL A 221 -7.66 -13.90 1.41
C VAL A 221 -8.84 -13.48 0.56
N SER A 222 -8.58 -12.70 -0.48
CA SER A 222 -9.61 -12.17 -1.38
C SER A 222 -9.44 -12.69 -2.79
N ILE A 223 -10.55 -13.10 -3.39
CA ILE A 223 -10.60 -13.49 -4.80
C ILE A 223 -11.32 -12.40 -5.57
N MET A 224 -10.59 -11.71 -6.41
CA MET A 224 -11.15 -10.76 -7.37
C MET A 224 -11.80 -11.54 -8.52
N ALA A 225 -12.97 -11.11 -8.92
CA ALA A 225 -13.69 -11.61 -10.09
C ALA A 225 -14.02 -10.43 -11.01
N ARG A 226 -13.69 -10.54 -12.29
CA ARG A 226 -13.88 -9.47 -13.27
C ARG A 226 -14.71 -9.93 -14.44
N PHE A 227 -15.66 -9.06 -14.86
CA PHE A 227 -16.47 -9.23 -16.04
C PHE A 227 -16.83 -7.87 -16.65
N GLN A 228 -16.55 -7.65 -17.93
CA GLN A 228 -16.88 -6.42 -18.68
C GLN A 228 -16.56 -5.10 -17.92
N GLY A 229 -15.37 -5.00 -17.32
CA GLY A 229 -14.96 -3.80 -16.57
C GLY A 229 -15.58 -3.63 -15.18
N LYS A 230 -16.52 -4.50 -14.78
CA LYS A 230 -17.02 -4.56 -13.40
C LYS A 230 -16.19 -5.54 -12.58
N ILE A 231 -16.09 -5.25 -11.28
CA ILE A 231 -15.32 -6.05 -10.32
C ILE A 231 -16.24 -6.51 -9.21
N GLY A 232 -16.16 -7.78 -8.84
CA GLY A 232 -16.71 -8.37 -7.64
C GLY A 232 -15.61 -9.02 -6.83
N VAL A 233 -15.82 -9.19 -5.52
CA VAL A 233 -14.82 -9.78 -4.62
C VAL A 233 -15.46 -10.80 -3.72
N PHE A 234 -14.81 -11.94 -3.56
CA PHE A 234 -15.09 -12.90 -2.50
C PHE A 234 -14.01 -12.79 -1.43
N ASN A 235 -14.40 -12.53 -0.19
CA ASN A 235 -13.51 -12.46 0.96
C ASN A 235 -13.62 -13.73 1.79
N ALA A 236 -12.57 -14.55 1.78
CA ALA A 236 -12.48 -15.75 2.58
C ALA A 236 -11.77 -15.46 3.91
N THR A 237 -12.40 -15.82 5.01
CA THR A 237 -11.77 -15.98 6.32
C THR A 237 -11.35 -17.43 6.48
N VAL A 238 -10.07 -17.66 6.76
CA VAL A 238 -9.49 -19.01 6.91
C VAL A 238 -9.05 -19.19 8.36
N PRO A 239 -9.91 -19.75 9.24
CA PRO A 239 -9.57 -19.95 10.63
C PRO A 239 -8.54 -21.08 10.81
N LEU A 240 -7.58 -20.89 11.74
CA LEU A 240 -6.74 -21.95 12.24
C LEU A 240 -7.53 -22.89 13.16
N GLY A 241 -8.46 -22.30 13.94
CA GLY A 241 -9.37 -23.07 14.82
C GLY A 241 -8.72 -23.58 16.10
N ALA A 242 -7.54 -23.09 16.49
CA ALA A 242 -6.95 -23.44 17.77
C ALA A 242 -7.70 -22.75 18.94
N PRO A 243 -7.74 -23.37 20.14
CA PRO A 243 -8.37 -22.74 21.29
C PRO A 243 -7.57 -21.51 21.75
N VAL A 244 -8.23 -20.36 21.86
CA VAL A 244 -7.65 -19.13 22.42
C VAL A 244 -8.12 -19.02 23.87
N GLU A 245 -7.35 -19.62 24.81
CA GLU A 245 -7.72 -19.69 26.23
C GLU A 245 -7.50 -18.38 26.98
N SER A 246 -6.46 -17.61 26.59
CA SER A 246 -6.16 -16.33 27.20
C SER A 246 -5.70 -15.30 26.16
N LEU A 247 -6.09 -14.07 26.42
CA LEU A 247 -5.67 -12.90 25.62
C LEU A 247 -4.96 -11.92 26.56
N PRO A 248 -3.95 -11.17 26.08
CA PRO A 248 -3.42 -10.04 26.83
C PRO A 248 -4.58 -9.07 27.20
N PRO A 249 -4.46 -8.35 28.32
CA PRO A 249 -5.47 -7.34 28.66
C PRO A 249 -5.55 -6.25 27.57
N SER A 250 -6.74 -5.72 27.33
CA SER A 250 -6.90 -4.60 26.41
C SER A 250 -6.51 -3.30 27.09
N LYS A 251 -5.76 -2.44 26.39
CA LYS A 251 -5.44 -1.06 26.79
C LYS A 251 -6.24 -0.03 26.00
N ASN A 252 -6.59 -0.34 24.76
CA ASN A 252 -7.37 0.55 23.91
C ASN A 252 -8.10 -0.25 22.80
N PHE A 253 -8.86 0.44 21.95
CA PHE A 253 -9.67 -0.16 20.89
C PHE A 253 -8.86 -1.00 19.89
N ILE A 254 -7.56 -0.75 19.71
CA ILE A 254 -6.69 -1.56 18.85
C ILE A 254 -6.63 -2.99 19.38
N ASP A 255 -6.41 -3.14 20.68
CA ASP A 255 -6.35 -4.44 21.34
C ASP A 255 -7.68 -5.18 21.22
N ASP A 256 -8.79 -4.48 21.47
CA ASP A 256 -10.12 -5.07 21.37
C ASP A 256 -10.34 -5.67 19.98
N LEU A 257 -9.99 -4.94 18.92
CA LEU A 257 -10.25 -5.36 17.55
C LEU A 257 -9.24 -6.40 17.02
N VAL A 258 -7.96 -6.26 17.39
CA VAL A 258 -6.94 -7.26 17.02
C VAL A 258 -7.22 -8.58 17.73
N PHE A 259 -7.49 -8.56 19.03
CA PHE A 259 -7.71 -9.77 19.81
C PHE A 259 -9.06 -10.43 19.49
N ALA A 260 -10.09 -9.66 19.14
CA ALA A 260 -11.35 -10.22 18.62
C ALA A 260 -11.13 -10.98 17.31
N ASN A 261 -10.36 -10.42 16.38
CA ASN A 261 -10.00 -11.09 15.13
C ASN A 261 -9.18 -12.37 15.37
N LEU A 262 -8.19 -12.32 16.26
CA LEU A 262 -7.39 -13.50 16.63
C LEU A 262 -8.26 -14.61 17.25
N LYS A 263 -9.21 -14.23 18.10
CA LYS A 263 -10.16 -15.17 18.69
C LYS A 263 -11.07 -15.80 17.62
N GLN A 264 -11.56 -15.00 16.68
CA GLN A 264 -12.39 -15.49 15.57
C GLN A 264 -11.62 -16.47 14.68
N LEU A 265 -10.35 -16.18 14.41
CA LEU A 265 -9.47 -17.03 13.60
C LEU A 265 -8.98 -18.26 14.37
N GLY A 266 -9.10 -18.27 15.71
CA GLY A 266 -8.50 -19.31 16.54
C GLY A 266 -6.96 -19.30 16.49
N ILE A 267 -6.35 -18.11 16.57
CA ILE A 267 -4.90 -17.93 16.58
C ILE A 267 -4.48 -17.38 17.96
N PRO A 268 -3.96 -18.21 18.86
CA PRO A 268 -3.46 -17.75 20.16
C PRO A 268 -2.30 -16.77 19.97
N PRO A 269 -2.36 -15.53 20.53
CA PRO A 269 -1.26 -14.57 20.43
C PRO A 269 -0.07 -14.98 21.32
N SER A 270 1.09 -14.40 21.02
CA SER A 270 2.26 -14.44 21.92
C SER A 270 1.99 -13.58 23.17
N GLY A 271 2.73 -13.84 24.24
CA GLY A 271 2.67 -13.01 25.46
C GLY A 271 3.24 -11.59 25.24
N ILE A 272 3.06 -10.72 26.24
CA ILE A 272 3.66 -9.39 26.23
C ILE A 272 5.19 -9.51 26.31
N CYS A 273 5.91 -8.69 25.54
CA CYS A 273 7.36 -8.64 25.59
C CYS A 273 7.87 -8.05 26.91
N ASP A 274 9.10 -8.40 27.28
CA ASP A 274 9.76 -7.81 28.43
C ASP A 274 10.09 -6.31 28.23
N ASP A 275 10.53 -5.67 29.29
CA ASP A 275 10.80 -4.23 29.28
C ASP A 275 12.01 -3.85 28.42
N THR A 276 13.00 -4.73 28.31
CA THR A 276 14.19 -4.49 27.49
C THR A 276 13.84 -4.48 26.02
N THR A 277 13.10 -5.49 25.59
CA THR A 277 12.55 -5.61 24.21
C THR A 277 11.64 -4.42 23.89
N PHE A 278 10.74 -4.07 24.80
CA PHE A 278 9.85 -2.91 24.61
C PHE A 278 10.62 -1.60 24.42
N LEU A 279 11.58 -1.30 25.34
CA LEU A 279 12.35 -0.06 25.27
C LEU A 279 13.13 0.06 23.96
N ARG A 280 13.83 -1.04 23.57
CA ARG A 280 14.57 -1.06 22.32
C ARG A 280 13.65 -0.86 21.12
N ARG A 281 12.55 -1.60 21.04
CA ARG A 281 11.58 -1.55 19.96
C ARG A 281 10.99 -0.15 19.80
N VAL A 282 10.47 0.42 20.85
CA VAL A 282 9.79 1.70 20.79
C VAL A 282 10.73 2.87 20.47
N THR A 283 11.99 2.79 20.94
CA THR A 283 13.00 3.81 20.63
C THR A 283 13.43 3.73 19.16
N LEU A 284 13.60 2.52 18.63
CA LEU A 284 13.86 2.30 17.19
C LEU A 284 12.71 2.79 16.31
N ASP A 285 11.47 2.53 16.71
CA ASP A 285 10.29 2.82 15.89
C ASP A 285 9.84 4.27 15.94
N ILE A 286 10.06 4.97 17.06
CA ILE A 286 9.69 6.39 17.21
C ILE A 286 10.86 7.32 16.90
N ALA A 287 12.06 7.02 17.37
CA ALA A 287 13.22 7.93 17.32
C ALA A 287 14.31 7.49 16.33
N GLY A 288 14.17 6.32 15.68
CA GLY A 288 15.13 5.83 14.69
C GLY A 288 16.54 5.66 15.25
N ARG A 289 16.67 5.23 16.51
CA ARG A 289 17.96 4.93 17.18
C ARG A 289 17.80 3.85 18.24
N ILE A 290 18.90 3.29 18.65
CA ILE A 290 18.93 2.45 19.86
C ILE A 290 18.89 3.32 21.13
N PRO A 291 18.33 2.82 22.27
CA PRO A 291 18.45 3.49 23.56
C PRO A 291 19.90 3.68 23.98
N THR A 292 20.21 4.75 24.68
CA THR A 292 21.50 4.91 25.33
C THR A 292 21.60 4.00 26.57
N PRO A 293 22.80 3.61 27.02
CA PRO A 293 22.97 2.85 28.27
C PRO A 293 22.30 3.50 29.47
N ALA A 294 22.33 4.85 29.56
CA ALA A 294 21.68 5.58 30.64
C ALA A 294 20.15 5.46 30.59
N GLU A 295 19.54 5.63 29.38
CA GLU A 295 18.10 5.43 29.19
C GLU A 295 17.66 4.02 29.54
N ALA A 296 18.48 3.02 29.15
CA ALA A 296 18.19 1.62 29.45
C ALA A 296 18.27 1.34 30.95
N SER A 297 19.32 1.79 31.62
CA SER A 297 19.51 1.61 33.07
C SER A 297 18.41 2.32 33.86
N GLU A 298 18.07 3.57 33.54
CA GLU A 298 16.98 4.33 34.19
C GLU A 298 15.64 3.62 34.05
N PHE A 299 15.30 3.19 32.83
CA PHE A 299 14.03 2.55 32.53
C PHE A 299 13.91 1.18 33.22
N LEU A 300 14.96 0.37 33.22
CA LEU A 300 14.95 -0.95 33.85
C LEU A 300 14.90 -0.86 35.39
N ALA A 301 15.52 0.15 35.97
CA ALA A 301 15.46 0.39 37.41
C ALA A 301 14.09 0.91 37.88
N SER A 302 13.32 1.55 37.01
CA SER A 302 12.02 2.13 37.33
C SER A 302 10.98 1.05 37.65
N GLN A 303 10.26 1.23 38.77
CA GLN A 303 9.14 0.39 39.18
C GLN A 303 7.77 1.04 38.91
N GLU A 304 7.75 2.19 38.22
CA GLU A 304 6.54 2.91 37.93
C GLU A 304 5.64 2.13 36.94
N PRO A 305 4.35 1.96 37.24
CA PRO A 305 3.45 1.15 36.39
C PRO A 305 3.22 1.74 35.00
N ASP A 306 3.41 3.05 34.83
CA ASP A 306 3.25 3.78 33.57
C ASP A 306 4.58 4.11 32.86
N LYS A 307 5.69 3.47 33.25
CA LYS A 307 7.03 3.76 32.68
C LYS A 307 7.09 3.59 31.17
N ARG A 308 6.35 2.62 30.60
CA ARG A 308 6.27 2.43 29.15
C ARG A 308 5.59 3.60 28.45
N ASP A 309 4.49 4.10 29.01
CA ASP A 309 3.75 5.24 28.47
C ASP A 309 4.58 6.53 28.54
N ARG A 310 5.30 6.75 29.64
CA ARG A 310 6.22 7.90 29.80
C ARG A 310 7.35 7.89 28.78
N VAL A 311 7.92 6.72 28.47
CA VAL A 311 8.94 6.60 27.42
C VAL A 311 8.38 6.97 26.06
N ILE A 312 7.19 6.48 25.70
CA ILE A 312 6.51 6.87 24.45
C ILE A 312 6.37 8.38 24.36
N ASP A 313 5.83 9.04 25.40
CA ASP A 313 5.62 10.49 25.40
C ASP A 313 6.94 11.26 25.30
N ARG A 314 7.99 10.83 25.99
CA ARG A 314 9.33 11.41 25.92
C ARG A 314 9.90 11.32 24.49
N LEU A 315 9.81 10.16 23.86
CA LEU A 315 10.30 9.96 22.49
C LEU A 315 9.52 10.81 21.48
N LEU A 316 8.20 10.90 21.59
CA LEU A 316 7.36 11.75 20.73
C LEU A 316 7.63 13.26 20.91
N ALA A 317 8.10 13.68 22.09
CA ALA A 317 8.50 15.06 22.35
C ALA A 317 9.93 15.38 21.87
N SER A 318 10.73 14.37 21.54
CA SER A 318 12.14 14.53 21.17
C SER A 318 12.33 15.07 19.74
N SER A 319 13.49 15.67 19.48
CA SER A 319 13.93 16.00 18.13
C SER A 319 14.21 14.75 17.27
N ASP A 320 14.56 13.62 17.92
CA ASP A 320 14.84 12.36 17.23
C ASP A 320 13.62 11.87 16.46
N TYR A 321 12.40 12.01 17.03
CA TYR A 321 11.14 11.73 16.32
C TYR A 321 11.02 12.54 15.03
N ALA A 322 11.26 13.85 15.14
CA ALA A 322 11.13 14.73 13.99
C ALA A 322 12.19 14.43 12.91
N ASP A 323 13.43 14.17 13.30
CA ASP A 323 14.52 13.82 12.38
C ASP A 323 14.22 12.52 11.63
N PHE A 324 13.79 11.48 12.36
CA PHE A 324 13.50 10.17 11.79
C PHE A 324 12.32 10.19 10.81
N PHE A 325 11.19 10.78 11.22
CA PHE A 325 10.03 10.87 10.34
C PHE A 325 10.25 11.86 9.19
N ALA A 326 11.02 12.93 9.38
CA ALA A 326 11.39 13.83 8.29
C ALA A 326 12.22 13.13 7.22
N GLY A 327 13.19 12.31 7.59
CA GLY A 327 13.98 11.52 6.64
C GLY A 327 13.11 10.56 5.81
N LYS A 328 12.13 9.90 6.44
CA LYS A 328 11.17 9.03 5.74
C LYS A 328 10.29 9.82 4.78
N TRP A 329 9.66 10.90 5.23
CA TRP A 329 8.77 11.70 4.42
C TRP A 329 9.49 12.47 3.31
N ALA A 330 10.72 12.95 3.55
CA ALA A 330 11.53 13.59 2.52
C ALA A 330 11.80 12.63 1.34
N ALA A 331 12.07 11.35 1.61
CA ALA A 331 12.23 10.34 0.56
C ALA A 331 10.93 10.12 -0.22
N LEU A 332 9.79 9.93 0.46
CA LEU A 332 8.47 9.77 -0.17
C LEU A 332 8.04 11.01 -0.98
N LEU A 333 8.42 12.20 -0.55
CA LEU A 333 8.17 13.46 -1.25
C LEU A 333 9.22 13.75 -2.34
N LYS A 334 10.05 12.77 -2.67
CA LYS A 334 11.07 12.86 -3.72
C LYS A 334 12.09 14.01 -3.49
N ASN A 335 12.45 14.28 -2.24
CA ASN A 335 13.50 15.25 -1.92
C ASN A 335 14.86 14.68 -2.26
N ARG A 336 15.22 14.71 -3.54
CA ARG A 336 16.46 14.15 -4.04
C ARG A 336 17.33 15.20 -4.75
N ARG A 337 18.64 15.00 -4.72
CA ARG A 337 19.61 15.87 -5.36
C ARG A 337 20.08 15.22 -6.67
N ASP A 338 19.72 15.83 -7.80
CA ASP A 338 20.21 15.42 -9.13
C ASP A 338 21.50 16.16 -9.48
N ASP A 339 21.62 17.42 -9.06
CA ASP A 339 22.84 18.23 -9.24
C ASP A 339 23.10 19.13 -8.01
N ALA A 340 24.24 19.83 -8.02
CA ALA A 340 24.67 20.67 -6.91
C ALA A 340 23.73 21.87 -6.64
N SER A 341 22.99 22.36 -7.64
CA SER A 341 22.06 23.50 -7.49
C SER A 341 20.81 23.13 -6.66
N ASP A 342 20.55 21.84 -6.43
CA ASP A 342 19.41 21.39 -5.65
C ASP A 342 19.62 21.49 -4.14
N MET A 343 20.87 21.66 -3.69
CA MET A 343 21.24 21.57 -2.27
C MET A 343 20.41 22.50 -1.39
N VAL A 344 20.33 23.78 -1.75
CA VAL A 344 19.60 24.78 -0.95
C VAL A 344 18.12 24.45 -0.87
N ALA A 345 17.52 24.04 -1.99
CA ALA A 345 16.12 23.63 -2.06
C ALA A 345 15.84 22.41 -1.19
N ASN A 346 16.69 21.39 -1.31
CA ASN A 346 16.51 20.14 -0.58
C ASN A 346 16.67 20.31 0.93
N PHE A 347 17.63 21.13 1.35
CA PHE A 347 17.86 21.43 2.77
C PHE A 347 16.70 22.22 3.36
N ALA A 348 16.23 23.26 2.65
CA ALA A 348 15.09 24.05 3.09
C ALA A 348 13.80 23.21 3.19
N PHE A 349 13.58 22.34 2.20
CA PHE A 349 12.41 21.46 2.19
C PHE A 349 12.47 20.41 3.30
N HIS A 350 13.61 19.77 3.50
CA HIS A 350 13.82 18.83 4.61
C HIS A 350 13.60 19.51 5.96
N ALA A 351 14.15 20.72 6.15
CA ALA A 351 13.95 21.48 7.37
C ALA A 351 12.46 21.79 7.63
N TRP A 352 11.70 22.20 6.58
CA TRP A 352 10.27 22.43 6.69
C TRP A 352 9.51 21.15 7.07
N VAL A 353 9.84 20.00 6.47
CA VAL A 353 9.25 18.70 6.82
C VAL A 353 9.56 18.39 8.29
N ARG A 354 10.82 18.48 8.71
CA ARG A 354 11.27 18.23 10.08
C ARG A 354 10.55 19.12 11.10
N ASP A 355 10.49 20.41 10.84
CA ASP A 355 9.86 21.37 11.74
C ASP A 355 8.34 21.15 11.83
N SER A 356 7.70 20.70 10.76
CA SER A 356 6.30 20.29 10.76
C SER A 356 6.04 19.10 11.70
N PHE A 357 6.90 18.06 11.68
CA PHE A 357 6.82 16.93 12.61
C PHE A 357 7.16 17.31 14.05
N LEU A 358 8.17 18.16 14.25
CA LEU A 358 8.55 18.65 15.58
C LEU A 358 7.39 19.40 16.24
N ALA A 359 6.78 20.32 15.48
CA ALA A 359 5.64 21.12 15.91
C ALA A 359 4.32 20.34 15.98
N ASN A 360 4.32 19.06 15.58
CA ASN A 360 3.10 18.25 15.45
C ASN A 360 2.02 18.94 14.60
N LYS A 361 2.43 19.49 13.44
CA LYS A 361 1.50 20.12 12.50
C LYS A 361 0.42 19.10 12.10
N PRO A 362 -0.88 19.45 12.16
CA PRO A 362 -1.94 18.58 11.65
C PRO A 362 -1.66 18.12 10.23
N TYR A 363 -1.86 16.84 9.95
CA TYR A 363 -1.48 16.24 8.68
C TYR A 363 -2.22 16.84 7.47
N ASP A 364 -3.48 17.20 7.64
CA ASP A 364 -4.26 17.91 6.63
C ASP A 364 -3.66 19.27 6.27
N GLN A 365 -3.18 20.03 7.29
CA GLN A 365 -2.48 21.30 7.07
C GLN A 365 -1.13 21.11 6.39
N PHE A 366 -0.38 20.07 6.79
CA PHE A 366 0.88 19.72 6.14
C PHE A 366 0.68 19.47 4.64
N VAL A 367 -0.32 18.66 4.28
CA VAL A 367 -0.63 18.34 2.88
C VAL A 367 -1.18 19.56 2.13
N ARG A 368 -2.02 20.38 2.76
CA ARG A 368 -2.52 21.64 2.19
C ARG A 368 -1.39 22.61 1.85
N GLU A 369 -0.46 22.83 2.77
CA GLU A 369 0.69 23.71 2.56
C GLU A 369 1.58 23.21 1.40
N LEU A 370 1.75 21.89 1.28
CA LEU A 370 2.49 21.28 0.19
C LEU A 370 1.81 21.48 -1.16
N LEU A 371 0.52 21.10 -1.26
CA LEU A 371 -0.22 21.12 -2.52
C LEU A 371 -0.47 22.54 -3.04
N ALA A 372 -0.76 23.48 -2.17
CA ALA A 372 -1.06 24.88 -2.53
C ALA A 372 0.16 25.79 -2.49
N ALA A 373 1.38 25.22 -2.38
CA ALA A 373 2.59 26.01 -2.28
C ALA A 373 2.79 26.94 -3.49
N THR A 374 3.11 28.21 -3.19
CA THR A 374 3.41 29.26 -4.17
C THR A 374 4.57 30.11 -3.67
N GLY A 375 5.25 30.84 -4.57
CA GLY A 375 6.39 31.67 -4.24
C GLY A 375 7.72 31.01 -4.61
N THR A 376 8.76 31.37 -3.87
CA THR A 376 10.11 30.83 -4.01
C THR A 376 10.46 29.94 -2.82
N ILE A 377 11.46 29.12 -2.96
CA ILE A 377 11.90 28.18 -1.89
C ILE A 377 12.32 28.90 -0.62
N ILE A 378 12.98 30.06 -0.73
CA ILE A 378 13.43 30.85 0.44
C ILE A 378 12.24 31.34 1.25
N GLY A 379 11.14 31.75 0.60
CA GLY A 379 9.94 32.25 1.28
C GLY A 379 8.94 31.16 1.64
N ASN A 380 8.95 30.03 0.92
CA ASN A 380 8.00 28.94 1.08
C ASN A 380 8.63 27.60 0.67
N PRO A 381 9.36 26.91 1.55
CA PRO A 381 10.09 25.68 1.24
C PRO A 381 9.29 24.57 0.55
N PRO A 382 7.97 24.33 0.83
CA PRO A 382 7.15 23.34 0.13
C PRO A 382 7.14 23.49 -1.40
N VAL A 383 7.47 24.66 -1.93
CA VAL A 383 7.63 24.91 -3.38
C VAL A 383 8.67 23.96 -4.01
N ALA A 384 9.63 23.47 -3.23
CA ALA A 384 10.66 22.53 -3.70
C ALA A 384 10.06 21.23 -4.28
N TRP A 385 8.90 20.78 -3.78
CA TRP A 385 8.21 19.62 -4.34
C TRP A 385 7.90 19.81 -5.83
N TYR A 386 7.45 21.02 -6.22
CA TYR A 386 7.17 21.36 -7.61
C TYR A 386 8.44 21.43 -8.49
N LYS A 387 9.62 21.58 -7.92
CA LYS A 387 10.87 21.48 -8.67
C LYS A 387 11.11 20.06 -9.18
N ARG A 388 10.67 19.04 -8.44
CA ARG A 388 10.79 17.62 -8.79
C ARG A 388 9.62 17.14 -9.64
N VAL A 389 8.41 17.44 -9.21
CA VAL A 389 7.18 16.97 -9.82
C VAL A 389 6.60 18.08 -10.70
N LYS A 390 7.08 18.13 -11.95
CA LYS A 390 6.83 19.28 -12.83
C LYS A 390 5.50 19.22 -13.57
N GLU A 391 5.13 18.05 -14.02
CA GLU A 391 3.98 17.87 -14.91
C GLU A 391 2.70 17.57 -14.13
N PRO A 392 1.53 18.12 -14.54
CA PRO A 392 0.25 17.86 -13.88
C PRO A 392 -0.08 16.37 -13.71
N LYS A 393 0.34 15.54 -14.66
CA LYS A 393 0.14 14.08 -14.61
C LYS A 393 0.97 13.45 -13.49
N GLN A 394 2.24 13.83 -13.34
CA GLN A 394 3.09 13.36 -12.27
C GLN A 394 2.58 13.84 -10.90
N GLN A 395 2.09 15.08 -10.83
CA GLN A 395 1.50 15.65 -9.61
C GLN A 395 0.27 14.86 -9.17
N LEU A 396 -0.61 14.55 -10.10
CA LEU A 396 -1.77 13.69 -9.84
C LEU A 396 -1.33 12.30 -9.36
N GLU A 397 -0.42 11.64 -10.07
CA GLU A 397 0.01 10.27 -9.76
C GLU A 397 0.65 10.19 -8.37
N ASP A 398 1.53 11.13 -8.06
CA ASP A 398 2.19 11.20 -6.75
C ASP A 398 1.19 11.51 -5.63
N VAL A 399 0.26 12.44 -5.84
CA VAL A 399 -0.76 12.79 -4.85
C VAL A 399 -1.72 11.63 -4.61
N ALA A 400 -2.21 11.00 -5.67
CA ALA A 400 -3.12 9.87 -5.56
C ALA A 400 -2.46 8.68 -4.83
N GLN A 401 -1.23 8.34 -5.19
CA GLN A 401 -0.52 7.20 -4.60
C GLN A 401 -0.05 7.48 -3.17
N LEU A 402 0.53 8.65 -2.90
CA LEU A 402 1.10 8.97 -1.58
C LEU A 402 0.02 9.27 -0.54
N PHE A 403 -0.93 10.15 -0.89
CA PHE A 403 -1.89 10.71 0.07
C PHE A 403 -3.25 10.01 0.06
N LEU A 404 -3.62 9.36 -1.05
CA LEU A 404 -4.90 8.66 -1.15
C LEU A 404 -4.74 7.13 -1.23
N GLY A 405 -3.52 6.62 -1.42
CA GLY A 405 -3.25 5.19 -1.55
C GLY A 405 -3.81 4.59 -2.84
N VAL A 406 -4.05 5.40 -3.88
CA VAL A 406 -4.65 4.97 -5.15
C VAL A 406 -3.65 5.09 -6.29
N ARG A 407 -3.39 3.99 -6.99
CA ARG A 407 -2.47 3.96 -8.14
C ARG A 407 -3.21 4.31 -9.41
N MET A 408 -2.97 5.51 -9.96
CA MET A 408 -3.68 6.02 -11.14
C MET A 408 -2.95 5.85 -12.47
N GLN A 409 -1.68 5.45 -12.48
CA GLN A 409 -0.81 5.44 -13.66
C GLN A 409 -1.40 4.69 -14.86
N CYS A 410 -2.08 3.55 -14.61
CA CYS A 410 -2.69 2.77 -15.68
C CYS A 410 -3.82 3.53 -16.38
N ALA A 411 -4.57 4.38 -15.64
CA ALA A 411 -5.70 5.14 -16.18
C ALA A 411 -5.27 6.26 -17.14
N GLN A 412 -3.98 6.56 -17.27
CA GLN A 412 -3.46 7.52 -18.24
C GLN A 412 -3.73 7.09 -19.70
N CYS A 413 -3.57 5.79 -20.01
CA CYS A 413 -3.61 5.27 -21.38
C CYS A 413 -4.86 4.44 -21.70
N HIS A 414 -5.49 3.84 -20.69
CA HIS A 414 -6.69 3.01 -20.80
C HIS A 414 -7.43 3.00 -19.46
N HIS A 415 -8.64 2.49 -19.40
CA HIS A 415 -9.31 2.28 -18.12
C HIS A 415 -8.48 1.40 -17.21
N HIS A 416 -8.49 1.71 -15.90
CA HIS A 416 -7.64 0.99 -14.94
C HIS A 416 -8.00 -0.50 -14.89
N PRO A 417 -7.04 -1.43 -15.06
CA PRO A 417 -7.36 -2.85 -15.22
C PRO A 417 -7.85 -3.54 -13.94
N PHE A 418 -7.60 -2.99 -12.76
CA PHE A 418 -7.97 -3.56 -11.46
C PHE A 418 -8.87 -2.66 -10.63
N GLU A 419 -9.29 -1.52 -11.20
CA GLU A 419 -10.07 -0.48 -10.54
C GLU A 419 -11.13 0.10 -11.47
N ARG A 420 -12.06 0.86 -10.87
CA ARG A 420 -13.15 1.54 -11.58
C ARG A 420 -12.73 2.80 -12.34
N TRP A 421 -11.49 3.26 -12.18
CA TRP A 421 -11.03 4.54 -12.70
C TRP A 421 -10.87 4.53 -14.22
N SER A 422 -11.52 5.49 -14.88
CA SER A 422 -11.44 5.73 -16.31
C SER A 422 -10.31 6.70 -16.67
N GLN A 423 -10.02 6.84 -17.96
CA GLN A 423 -9.16 7.93 -18.45
C GLN A 423 -9.73 9.31 -18.12
N ASP A 424 -11.06 9.48 -18.16
CA ASP A 424 -11.68 10.75 -17.83
C ASP A 424 -11.49 11.10 -16.35
N ASP A 425 -11.57 10.12 -15.43
CA ASP A 425 -11.24 10.32 -14.02
C ASP A 425 -9.79 10.76 -13.83
N TYR A 426 -8.85 10.13 -14.56
CA TYR A 426 -7.44 10.50 -14.53
C TYR A 426 -7.22 11.95 -14.97
N PHE A 427 -7.75 12.35 -16.14
CA PHE A 427 -7.53 13.71 -16.64
C PHE A 427 -8.34 14.75 -15.87
N SER A 428 -9.52 14.42 -15.36
CA SER A 428 -10.28 15.29 -14.46
C SER A 428 -9.51 15.58 -13.16
N PHE A 429 -8.88 14.56 -12.58
CA PHE A 429 -8.03 14.77 -11.41
C PHE A 429 -6.75 15.56 -11.76
N ALA A 430 -6.12 15.31 -12.91
CA ALA A 430 -4.97 16.09 -13.39
C ALA A 430 -5.30 17.59 -13.60
N ALA A 431 -6.56 17.92 -13.89
CA ALA A 431 -6.98 19.30 -14.10
C ALA A 431 -6.81 20.19 -12.86
N PHE A 432 -6.77 19.64 -11.63
CA PHE A 432 -6.44 20.39 -10.42
C PHE A 432 -5.08 21.08 -10.49
N PHE A 433 -4.13 20.48 -11.21
CA PHE A 433 -2.77 20.96 -11.34
C PHE A 433 -2.52 21.76 -12.64
N SER A 434 -3.51 21.88 -13.51
CA SER A 434 -3.39 22.54 -14.82
C SER A 434 -3.04 24.02 -14.74
N GLN A 435 -3.33 24.68 -13.62
CA GLN A 435 -3.07 26.09 -13.39
C GLN A 435 -1.80 26.39 -12.58
N VAL A 436 -0.94 25.38 -12.38
CA VAL A 436 0.39 25.59 -11.78
C VAL A 436 1.30 26.32 -12.79
N GLY A 437 1.60 27.58 -12.51
CA GLY A 437 2.52 28.39 -13.28
C GLY A 437 3.93 28.33 -12.72
N ARG A 438 4.93 28.46 -13.63
CA ARG A 438 6.33 28.46 -13.26
C ARG A 438 7.10 29.47 -14.09
N LYS A 439 8.05 30.16 -13.46
CA LYS A 439 8.99 31.05 -14.13
C LYS A 439 10.31 31.06 -13.36
N PRO A 440 11.47 31.36 -13.98
CA PRO A 440 12.73 31.48 -13.27
C PRO A 440 12.62 32.49 -12.13
N SER A 441 13.19 32.16 -10.98
CA SER A 441 13.30 33.07 -9.84
C SER A 441 14.57 33.92 -9.93
N ALA A 442 14.77 34.83 -8.99
CA ALA A 442 16.03 35.58 -8.86
C ALA A 442 17.22 34.69 -8.45
N THR A 443 16.95 33.56 -7.84
CA THR A 443 17.96 32.56 -7.45
C THR A 443 18.21 31.61 -8.61
N ARG A 444 19.46 31.50 -9.04
CA ARG A 444 19.86 30.64 -10.15
C ARG A 444 19.51 29.19 -9.87
N GLY A 445 18.84 28.54 -10.82
CA GLY A 445 18.41 27.13 -10.72
C GLY A 445 17.12 26.93 -9.94
N GLU A 446 16.46 28.01 -9.50
CA GLU A 446 15.20 27.97 -8.76
C GLU A 446 14.05 28.57 -9.59
N ASP A 447 12.87 28.00 -9.41
CA ASP A 447 11.63 28.48 -10.00
C ASP A 447 10.79 29.25 -8.96
N LEU A 448 10.07 30.25 -9.46
CA LEU A 448 8.92 30.81 -8.75
C LEU A 448 7.67 30.08 -9.21
N ILE A 449 6.97 29.47 -8.28
CA ILE A 449 5.71 28.77 -8.52
C ILE A 449 4.55 29.70 -8.19
N PHE A 450 3.53 29.72 -9.05
CA PHE A 450 2.37 30.58 -8.86
C PHE A 450 1.12 29.96 -9.47
N HIS A 451 -0.05 30.35 -8.98
CA HIS A 451 -1.32 30.03 -9.60
C HIS A 451 -1.55 30.92 -10.81
N ARG A 452 -1.73 30.33 -11.99
CA ARG A 452 -2.21 31.01 -13.19
C ARG A 452 -3.72 31.15 -13.13
N ARG A 453 -4.22 32.37 -13.20
CA ARG A 453 -5.67 32.61 -13.29
C ARG A 453 -6.20 32.03 -14.61
N GLY A 454 -7.35 31.40 -14.56
CA GLY A 454 -7.99 30.78 -15.71
C GLY A 454 -8.79 29.54 -15.37
N VAL A 455 -9.58 29.06 -16.32
CA VAL A 455 -10.36 27.83 -16.14
C VAL A 455 -9.42 26.62 -16.08
N ALA A 456 -9.52 25.87 -15.01
CA ALA A 456 -8.75 24.63 -14.87
C ALA A 456 -9.35 23.54 -15.76
N VAL A 457 -8.52 23.02 -16.68
CA VAL A 457 -8.90 21.93 -17.59
C VAL A 457 -7.67 21.06 -17.92
N ALA A 458 -7.93 19.77 -18.17
CA ALA A 458 -6.96 18.88 -18.80
C ALA A 458 -7.66 18.12 -19.94
N ASN A 459 -6.96 17.87 -21.02
CA ASN A 459 -7.55 17.18 -22.16
C ASN A 459 -7.29 15.66 -22.06
N ASN A 460 -8.33 14.85 -22.22
CA ASN A 460 -8.17 13.43 -22.43
C ASN A 460 -7.32 13.22 -23.70
N MET A 461 -6.20 12.51 -23.56
CA MET A 461 -5.25 12.35 -24.68
C MET A 461 -5.80 11.55 -25.85
N LYS A 462 -6.78 10.68 -25.59
CA LYS A 462 -7.38 9.83 -26.60
C LYS A 462 -8.52 10.53 -27.36
N THR A 463 -9.43 11.16 -26.61
CA THR A 463 -10.64 11.79 -27.19
C THR A 463 -10.46 13.25 -27.52
N GLY A 464 -9.44 13.91 -26.95
CA GLY A 464 -9.27 15.37 -27.02
C GLY A 464 -10.27 16.16 -26.16
N THR A 465 -11.16 15.49 -25.44
CA THR A 465 -12.20 16.12 -24.62
C THR A 465 -11.58 16.94 -23.50
N PRO A 466 -11.93 18.23 -23.35
CA PRO A 466 -11.50 19.03 -22.21
C PRO A 466 -12.31 18.64 -20.96
N LEU A 467 -11.61 18.25 -19.91
CA LEU A 467 -12.18 17.80 -18.65
C LEU A 467 -11.88 18.81 -17.53
N LYS A 468 -12.87 19.11 -16.72
CA LYS A 468 -12.75 19.97 -15.54
C LYS A 468 -12.27 19.18 -14.33
N PRO A 469 -11.74 19.86 -13.28
CA PRO A 469 -11.38 19.18 -12.05
C PRO A 469 -12.55 18.40 -11.45
N ALA A 470 -12.33 17.11 -11.19
CA ALA A 470 -13.23 16.25 -10.44
C ALA A 470 -12.40 15.36 -9.49
N ALA A 471 -12.94 15.11 -8.32
CA ALA A 471 -12.32 14.23 -7.33
C ALA A 471 -12.57 12.75 -7.66
N LEU A 472 -11.86 11.86 -7.00
CA LEU A 472 -12.02 10.42 -7.20
C LEU A 472 -13.33 9.93 -6.56
N GLY A 473 -14.34 9.73 -7.41
CA GLY A 473 -15.66 9.26 -7.01
C GLY A 473 -16.62 10.33 -6.48
N ASP A 474 -16.19 11.60 -6.43
CA ASP A 474 -17.00 12.71 -5.95
C ASP A 474 -17.05 13.86 -6.97
N GLU A 475 -18.18 14.53 -7.05
CA GLU A 475 -18.31 15.77 -7.79
C GLU A 475 -17.82 16.94 -6.92
N ILE A 476 -17.05 17.85 -7.54
CA ILE A 476 -16.63 19.10 -6.90
C ILE A 476 -17.40 20.27 -7.54
N PRO A 477 -17.88 21.23 -6.74
CA PRO A 477 -18.49 22.42 -7.27
C PRO A 477 -17.59 23.14 -8.28
N PRO A 478 -18.13 23.78 -9.31
CA PRO A 478 -17.33 24.52 -10.28
C PRO A 478 -16.37 25.49 -9.62
N ILE A 479 -15.11 25.46 -10.03
CA ILE A 479 -14.04 26.28 -9.46
C ILE A 479 -13.95 27.58 -10.28
N PRO A 480 -14.11 28.77 -9.65
CA PRO A 480 -13.92 30.04 -10.32
C PRO A 480 -12.52 30.19 -10.91
N ALA A 481 -12.39 30.94 -12.01
CA ALA A 481 -11.11 31.12 -12.70
C ALA A 481 -10.03 31.83 -11.86
N ASP A 482 -10.41 32.55 -10.81
CA ASP A 482 -9.51 33.23 -9.89
C ASP A 482 -9.09 32.36 -8.69
N ASP A 483 -9.80 31.27 -8.41
CA ASP A 483 -9.52 30.35 -7.31
C ASP A 483 -8.45 29.34 -7.70
N ASP A 484 -7.56 29.02 -6.78
CA ASP A 484 -6.55 27.97 -6.97
C ASP A 484 -7.21 26.58 -6.82
N PRO A 485 -7.26 25.76 -7.89
CA PRO A 485 -7.89 24.45 -7.83
C PRO A 485 -7.27 23.51 -6.80
N ARG A 486 -5.99 23.65 -6.49
CA ARG A 486 -5.25 22.82 -5.51
C ARG A 486 -5.80 23.01 -4.09
N LEU A 487 -6.32 24.18 -3.75
CA LEU A 487 -6.99 24.43 -2.47
C LEU A 487 -8.28 23.62 -2.36
N LYS A 488 -9.06 23.53 -3.45
CA LYS A 488 -10.28 22.71 -3.48
C LYS A 488 -9.99 21.22 -3.40
N LEU A 489 -8.88 20.78 -4.02
CA LEU A 489 -8.39 19.42 -3.83
C LEU A 489 -8.03 19.14 -2.37
N ALA A 490 -7.29 20.04 -1.73
CA ALA A 490 -6.93 19.91 -0.31
C ALA A 490 -8.17 19.92 0.61
N ASP A 491 -9.17 20.78 0.33
CA ASP A 491 -10.46 20.80 1.05
C ASP A 491 -11.19 19.45 0.95
N TRP A 492 -11.24 18.86 -0.24
CA TRP A 492 -11.84 17.54 -0.45
C TRP A 492 -11.06 16.43 0.27
N MET A 493 -9.73 16.46 0.18
CA MET A 493 -8.88 15.43 0.82
C MET A 493 -9.05 15.46 2.34
N SER A 494 -9.06 16.63 2.97
CA SER A 494 -9.19 16.79 4.43
C SER A 494 -10.61 16.66 4.96
N SER A 495 -11.60 16.46 4.08
CA SER A 495 -12.98 16.21 4.50
C SER A 495 -13.08 14.92 5.32
N PRO A 496 -13.77 14.90 6.46
CA PRO A 496 -14.03 13.68 7.21
C PRO A 496 -14.76 12.58 6.43
N ALA A 497 -15.46 12.97 5.35
CA ALA A 497 -16.15 12.04 4.46
C ALA A 497 -15.26 11.47 3.35
N ASN A 498 -14.01 11.94 3.23
CA ASN A 498 -13.09 11.43 2.21
C ASN A 498 -12.73 9.96 2.48
N PRO A 499 -12.96 9.03 1.52
CA PRO A 499 -12.78 7.60 1.77
C PRO A 499 -11.32 7.11 1.71
N PHE A 500 -10.37 7.99 1.41
CA PHE A 500 -8.98 7.61 1.10
C PHE A 500 -7.95 8.25 2.03
N PHE A 501 -8.03 9.55 2.29
CA PHE A 501 -6.95 10.35 2.86
C PHE A 501 -6.49 9.88 4.25
N ALA A 502 -7.41 9.82 5.21
CA ALA A 502 -7.10 9.32 6.54
C ALA A 502 -6.72 7.83 6.50
N LYS A 503 -7.44 7.04 5.71
CA LYS A 503 -7.21 5.61 5.52
C LYS A 503 -5.80 5.32 5.00
N ALA A 504 -5.35 6.02 3.98
CA ALA A 504 -4.00 5.84 3.41
C ALA A 504 -2.91 6.11 4.44
N LEU A 505 -3.05 7.19 5.22
CA LEU A 505 -2.08 7.51 6.25
C LEU A 505 -2.06 6.49 7.38
N VAL A 506 -3.21 6.15 7.96
CA VAL A 506 -3.24 5.20 9.08
C VAL A 506 -2.74 3.82 8.66
N ASN A 507 -3.04 3.39 7.44
CA ASN A 507 -2.52 2.14 6.87
C ASN A 507 -0.99 2.15 6.71
N ARG A 508 -0.40 3.28 6.26
CA ARG A 508 1.05 3.48 6.15
C ARG A 508 1.73 3.50 7.51
N TYR A 509 1.14 4.21 8.51
CA TYR A 509 1.67 4.22 9.87
C TYR A 509 1.53 2.86 10.54
N TRP A 510 0.44 2.15 10.33
CA TRP A 510 0.29 0.78 10.79
C TRP A 510 1.41 -0.12 10.26
N LYS A 511 1.70 -0.07 8.96
CA LYS A 511 2.84 -0.79 8.35
C LYS A 511 4.16 -0.44 9.00
N HIS A 512 4.39 0.84 9.32
CA HIS A 512 5.62 1.28 9.97
C HIS A 512 5.85 0.58 11.30
N PHE A 513 4.82 0.44 12.13
CA PHE A 513 4.94 -0.17 13.46
C PHE A 513 4.82 -1.70 13.45
N PHE A 514 4.04 -2.27 12.55
CA PHE A 514 3.77 -3.71 12.50
C PHE A 514 4.42 -4.44 11.32
N GLN A 515 5.19 -3.74 10.48
CA GLN A 515 5.87 -4.25 9.29
C GLN A 515 4.94 -4.67 8.15
N ARG A 516 3.69 -4.97 8.40
CA ARG A 516 2.67 -5.28 7.41
C ARG A 516 1.50 -4.32 7.57
N ALA A 517 1.02 -3.78 6.46
CA ALA A 517 -0.16 -2.95 6.42
C ALA A 517 -1.44 -3.80 6.58
N LEU A 518 -2.54 -3.15 6.96
CA LEU A 518 -3.86 -3.76 6.94
C LEU A 518 -4.33 -3.98 5.49
N ILE A 519 -3.98 -3.06 4.59
CA ILE A 519 -4.07 -3.21 3.13
C ILE A 519 -2.64 -3.25 2.59
N GLU A 520 -2.24 -4.36 1.97
CA GLU A 520 -0.90 -4.55 1.43
C GLU A 520 -0.95 -4.72 -0.10
N PRO A 521 -0.16 -4.00 -0.91
CA PRO A 521 0.73 -2.88 -0.53
C PRO A 521 -0.03 -1.67 0.04
N GLU A 522 0.65 -0.87 0.89
CA GLU A 522 0.04 0.25 1.61
C GLU A 522 -0.51 1.38 0.73
N ASP A 523 -0.11 1.42 -0.52
CA ASP A 523 -0.48 2.40 -1.54
C ASP A 523 -1.37 1.80 -2.65
N ASP A 524 -2.10 0.70 -2.35
CA ASP A 524 -2.98 -0.01 -3.28
C ASP A 524 -4.37 -0.25 -2.65
N ILE A 525 -4.99 0.85 -2.21
CA ILE A 525 -6.33 0.86 -1.63
C ILE A 525 -7.36 0.76 -2.74
N ARG A 526 -8.03 -0.39 -2.83
CA ARG A 526 -9.04 -0.69 -3.87
C ARG A 526 -10.04 -1.73 -3.39
N ASP A 527 -11.21 -1.75 -4.02
CA ASP A 527 -12.29 -2.70 -3.66
C ASP A 527 -11.84 -4.16 -3.77
N SER A 528 -10.96 -4.46 -4.72
CA SER A 528 -10.41 -5.82 -4.93
C SER A 528 -9.24 -6.18 -4.00
N ASN A 529 -8.82 -5.28 -3.12
CA ASN A 529 -7.77 -5.48 -2.13
C ASN A 529 -8.22 -5.00 -0.74
N PRO A 530 -9.20 -5.66 -0.12
CA PRO A 530 -9.75 -5.25 1.16
C PRO A 530 -8.75 -5.45 2.31
N PRO A 531 -8.91 -4.70 3.41
CA PRO A 531 -8.07 -4.84 4.59
C PRO A 531 -8.25 -6.20 5.27
N THR A 532 -7.18 -6.70 5.88
CA THR A 532 -7.21 -7.95 6.67
C THR A 532 -8.06 -7.85 7.94
N ASN A 533 -8.22 -6.63 8.47
CA ASN A 533 -9.12 -6.32 9.59
C ASN A 533 -9.85 -4.99 9.30
N PRO A 534 -11.03 -5.04 8.65
CA PRO A 534 -11.79 -3.85 8.25
C PRO A 534 -12.24 -2.98 9.42
N GLU A 535 -12.65 -3.60 10.52
CA GLU A 535 -13.12 -2.90 11.71
C GLU A 535 -11.99 -2.10 12.36
N LEU A 536 -10.80 -2.66 12.42
CA LEU A 536 -9.61 -1.99 12.94
C LEU A 536 -9.21 -0.80 12.06
N LEU A 537 -9.20 -0.97 10.74
CA LEU A 537 -8.84 0.12 9.83
C LEU A 537 -9.83 1.28 9.95
N ALA A 538 -11.13 0.99 10.00
CA ALA A 538 -12.18 1.99 10.17
C ALA A 538 -12.09 2.72 11.53
N ALA A 539 -11.78 1.99 12.60
CA ALA A 539 -11.60 2.58 13.93
C ALA A 539 -10.36 3.50 14.01
N LEU A 540 -9.24 3.10 13.38
CA LEU A 540 -8.03 3.91 13.28
C LEU A 540 -8.27 5.17 12.43
N GLU A 541 -8.96 5.04 11.30
CA GLU A 541 -9.36 6.17 10.44
C GLU A 541 -10.19 7.19 11.22
N LYS A 542 -11.24 6.70 11.90
CA LYS A 542 -12.09 7.55 12.73
C LYS A 542 -11.30 8.24 13.85
N HIS A 543 -10.47 7.50 14.58
CA HIS A 543 -9.63 8.05 15.66
C HIS A 543 -8.70 9.15 15.15
N PHE A 544 -8.08 8.96 13.98
CA PHE A 544 -7.18 9.94 13.38
C PHE A 544 -7.92 11.22 12.95
N ILE A 545 -9.11 11.08 12.37
CA ILE A 545 -9.96 12.23 12.02
C ILE A 545 -10.41 12.97 13.29
N ASP A 546 -10.92 12.25 14.29
CA ASP A 546 -11.43 12.83 15.54
C ASP A 546 -10.33 13.54 16.34
N SER A 547 -9.08 13.11 16.24
CA SER A 547 -7.92 13.77 16.85
C SER A 547 -7.49 15.06 16.13
N GLY A 548 -8.15 15.44 15.02
CA GLY A 548 -7.75 16.58 14.19
C GLY A 548 -6.49 16.30 13.36
N PHE A 549 -6.35 15.07 12.87
CA PHE A 549 -5.21 14.61 12.07
C PHE A 549 -3.86 14.68 12.81
N ASP A 550 -3.88 14.40 14.12
CA ASP A 550 -2.71 14.42 15.01
C ASP A 550 -1.85 13.17 14.83
N LEU A 551 -0.66 13.34 14.23
CA LEU A 551 0.27 12.25 13.97
C LEU A 551 0.88 11.64 15.23
N LYS A 552 1.19 12.49 16.24
CA LYS A 552 1.77 11.99 17.50
C LYS A 552 0.74 11.22 18.32
N GLU A 553 -0.54 11.63 18.26
CA GLU A 553 -1.61 10.89 18.91
C GLU A 553 -1.86 9.53 18.26
N LEU A 554 -1.81 9.46 16.94
CA LEU A 554 -1.89 8.17 16.23
C LEU A 554 -0.75 7.22 16.66
N VAL A 555 0.50 7.72 16.69
CA VAL A 555 1.68 6.93 17.12
C VAL A 555 1.54 6.50 18.58
N ARG A 556 1.11 7.42 19.46
CA ARG A 556 0.86 7.14 20.88
C ARG A 556 -0.15 6.03 21.07
N THR A 557 -1.28 6.11 20.38
CA THR A 557 -2.35 5.11 20.45
C THR A 557 -1.89 3.73 19.98
N ILE A 558 -1.14 3.67 18.88
CA ILE A 558 -0.57 2.42 18.35
C ILE A 558 0.43 1.82 19.36
N THR A 559 1.41 2.59 19.81
CA THR A 559 2.52 2.07 20.64
C THR A 559 2.13 1.76 22.09
N ARG A 560 1.06 2.36 22.59
CA ARG A 560 0.47 2.01 23.89
C ARG A 560 -0.36 0.72 23.85
N SER A 561 -0.82 0.27 22.67
CA SER A 561 -1.59 -0.96 22.58
C SER A 561 -0.77 -2.18 23.00
N ASN A 562 -1.41 -3.17 23.59
CA ASN A 562 -0.77 -4.45 23.87
C ASN A 562 -0.53 -5.26 22.61
N ALA A 563 -1.30 -5.05 21.54
CA ALA A 563 -1.04 -5.61 20.21
C ALA A 563 0.36 -5.23 19.68
N TYR A 564 0.81 -3.98 19.91
CA TYR A 564 2.17 -3.57 19.59
C TYR A 564 3.22 -4.14 20.56
N GLN A 565 2.84 -4.35 21.82
CA GLN A 565 3.74 -4.79 22.88
C GLN A 565 3.85 -6.31 23.03
N ILE A 566 3.21 -7.11 22.18
CA ILE A 566 3.40 -8.56 22.19
C ILE A 566 4.80 -8.96 21.75
N SER A 567 5.24 -10.15 22.21
CA SER A 567 6.56 -10.71 21.91
C SER A 567 6.68 -11.14 20.45
N ALA A 568 7.91 -11.08 19.92
CA ALA A 568 8.26 -11.65 18.63
C ALA A 568 8.42 -13.19 18.68
N ALA A 569 8.61 -13.76 19.87
CA ALA A 569 8.74 -15.20 20.04
C ALA A 569 7.43 -15.91 19.65
N PRO A 570 7.46 -16.81 18.65
CA PRO A 570 6.26 -17.52 18.25
C PRO A 570 5.88 -18.59 19.29
N ASN A 571 4.60 -18.91 19.35
CA ASN A 571 4.11 -20.13 19.96
C ASN A 571 3.86 -21.21 18.88
N GLN A 572 3.38 -22.39 19.30
CA GLN A 572 3.14 -23.51 18.38
C GLN A 572 2.04 -23.23 17.32
N TYR A 573 1.21 -22.21 17.51
CA TYR A 573 0.06 -21.89 16.65
C TYR A 573 0.30 -20.70 15.74
N ASN A 574 1.18 -19.76 16.11
CA ASN A 574 1.33 -18.50 15.39
C ASN A 574 2.65 -18.34 14.61
N LEU A 575 3.43 -19.43 14.48
CA LEU A 575 4.70 -19.39 13.75
C LEU A 575 4.51 -18.97 12.29
N ALA A 576 3.46 -19.50 11.62
CA ALA A 576 3.13 -19.22 10.23
C ALA A 576 2.31 -17.93 10.05
N ASP A 577 1.83 -17.32 11.15
CA ASP A 577 1.08 -16.08 11.05
C ASP A 577 1.99 -14.91 10.65
N HIS A 578 1.58 -14.21 9.59
CA HIS A 578 2.29 -13.04 9.05
C HIS A 578 1.36 -11.91 8.64
N GLN A 579 0.06 -11.96 9.01
CA GLN A 579 -0.92 -10.92 8.63
C GLN A 579 -1.94 -10.57 9.72
N ASN A 580 -2.00 -11.31 10.84
CA ASN A 580 -3.04 -11.14 11.87
C ASN A 580 -2.51 -10.52 13.16
N TYR A 581 -1.21 -10.19 13.20
CA TYR A 581 -0.57 -9.51 14.34
C TYR A 581 -0.64 -10.31 15.64
N SER A 582 -0.62 -11.65 15.55
CA SER A 582 -0.62 -12.54 16.71
C SER A 582 0.72 -12.58 17.45
N ARG A 583 1.77 -12.05 16.86
CA ARG A 583 3.09 -11.78 17.41
C ARG A 583 3.70 -10.57 16.74
N PHE A 584 4.74 -9.98 17.33
CA PHE A 584 5.51 -8.96 16.63
C PHE A 584 6.33 -9.61 15.51
N TYR A 585 6.36 -8.99 14.32
CA TYR A 585 7.14 -9.50 13.18
C TYR A 585 8.53 -8.85 13.17
N PRO A 586 9.62 -9.60 13.45
CA PRO A 586 10.97 -9.05 13.44
C PRO A 586 11.35 -8.49 12.06
N ARG A 587 11.98 -7.32 12.05
CA ARG A 587 12.45 -6.68 10.82
C ARG A 587 13.90 -6.21 10.95
N ARG A 588 14.66 -6.28 9.84
CA ARG A 588 15.99 -5.70 9.80
C ARG A 588 15.91 -4.18 9.97
N LEU A 589 16.86 -3.61 10.70
CA LEU A 589 16.96 -2.15 10.84
C LEU A 589 17.15 -1.49 9.47
N GLN A 590 16.58 -0.32 9.31
CA GLN A 590 16.78 0.51 8.11
C GLN A 590 18.25 0.93 8.01
N ALA A 591 18.74 1.20 6.80
CA ALA A 591 20.14 1.51 6.55
C ALA A 591 20.67 2.65 7.43
N GLU A 592 19.89 3.72 7.54
CA GLU A 592 20.23 4.90 8.33
C GLU A 592 20.27 4.59 9.83
N VAL A 593 19.26 3.89 10.32
CA VAL A 593 19.14 3.48 11.72
C VAL A 593 20.27 2.52 12.11
N LEU A 594 20.62 1.58 11.21
CA LEU A 594 21.68 0.62 11.44
C LEU A 594 23.05 1.31 11.46
N LEU A 595 23.31 2.26 10.55
CA LEU A 595 24.56 3.04 10.53
C LEU A 595 24.70 3.85 11.82
N ASP A 596 23.66 4.59 12.22
CA ASP A 596 23.65 5.36 13.46
C ASP A 596 23.83 4.47 14.72
N SER A 597 23.28 3.25 14.68
CA SER A 597 23.46 2.28 15.77
C SER A 597 24.90 1.78 15.86
N ILE A 598 25.55 1.52 14.71
CA ILE A 598 26.97 1.15 14.66
C ILE A 598 27.84 2.33 15.12
N ASP A 599 27.52 3.54 14.69
CA ASP A 599 28.22 4.77 15.10
C ASP A 599 28.15 4.94 16.64
N SER A 600 26.98 4.71 17.21
CA SER A 600 26.74 4.83 18.64
C SER A 600 27.52 3.79 19.45
N ILE A 601 27.51 2.50 19.03
CA ILE A 601 28.22 1.45 19.79
C ILE A 601 29.72 1.53 19.63
N THR A 602 30.21 1.93 18.45
CA THR A 602 31.66 2.09 18.21
C THR A 602 32.22 3.38 18.79
N GLY A 603 31.36 4.36 19.10
CA GLY A 603 31.80 5.73 19.44
C GLY A 603 32.54 6.42 18.29
N SER A 604 32.24 6.06 17.06
CA SER A 604 32.89 6.53 15.85
C SER A 604 31.85 7.05 14.86
N PRO A 605 31.39 8.32 15.02
CA PRO A 605 30.36 8.90 14.19
C PRO A 605 30.78 8.94 12.72
N SER A 606 29.80 8.74 11.83
CA SER A 606 29.96 8.97 10.40
C SER A 606 30.09 10.47 10.14
N ASP A 607 30.87 10.83 9.14
CA ASP A 607 31.00 12.21 8.65
C ASP A 607 30.29 12.35 7.29
N PHE A 608 29.48 13.38 7.15
CA PHE A 608 28.72 13.68 5.94
C PHE A 608 29.11 15.06 5.42
N PRO A 609 29.61 15.14 4.18
CA PRO A 609 29.99 16.42 3.59
C PRO A 609 28.85 17.45 3.64
N ASP A 610 29.22 18.72 3.88
CA ASP A 610 28.29 19.86 3.94
C ASP A 610 27.28 19.84 5.11
N LEU A 611 27.43 18.91 6.06
CA LEU A 611 26.60 18.84 7.26
C LEU A 611 27.43 19.03 8.54
N PRO A 612 26.81 19.47 9.64
CA PRO A 612 27.49 19.58 10.93
C PRO A 612 28.07 18.25 11.39
N ALA A 613 29.23 18.28 12.03
CA ALA A 613 29.84 17.10 12.62
C ALA A 613 28.87 16.43 13.61
N GLY A 614 28.77 15.08 13.56
CA GLY A 614 27.84 14.32 14.37
C GLY A 614 26.40 14.27 13.85
N THR A 615 26.14 14.78 12.64
CA THR A 615 24.84 14.59 11.98
C THR A 615 24.56 13.10 11.82
N ARG A 616 23.38 12.64 12.30
CA ARG A 616 22.96 11.26 12.19
C ARG A 616 22.47 10.93 10.78
N ALA A 617 22.66 9.69 10.36
CA ALA A 617 22.23 9.24 9.04
C ALA A 617 20.69 9.32 8.84
N VAL A 618 19.91 9.19 9.91
CA VAL A 618 18.44 9.37 9.86
C VAL A 618 18.01 10.82 9.57
N ALA A 619 18.88 11.80 9.83
CA ALA A 619 18.64 13.22 9.61
C ALA A 619 19.16 13.73 8.26
N LEU A 620 19.66 12.85 7.38
CA LEU A 620 20.20 13.23 6.07
C LEU A 620 19.10 13.82 5.17
N PRO A 621 19.33 15.02 4.62
CA PRO A 621 18.27 15.77 3.94
C PRO A 621 17.87 15.18 2.59
N ASP A 622 18.77 14.50 1.87
CA ASP A 622 18.49 13.96 0.53
C ASP A 622 19.32 12.69 0.21
N ASN A 623 19.14 12.15 -0.99
CA ASN A 623 19.76 10.90 -1.46
C ASN A 623 21.24 11.04 -1.82
N SER A 624 21.81 12.25 -1.93
CA SER A 624 23.20 12.44 -2.43
C SER A 624 24.23 11.71 -1.58
N TYR A 625 23.92 11.52 -0.31
CA TYR A 625 24.76 10.80 0.66
C TYR A 625 24.84 9.29 0.42
N ASN A 626 23.94 8.71 -0.39
CA ASN A 626 24.04 7.31 -0.82
C ASN A 626 25.27 7.07 -1.71
N ARG A 627 25.71 8.10 -2.43
CA ARG A 627 26.91 8.02 -3.29
C ARG A 627 28.21 8.05 -2.47
N SER A 628 28.24 8.87 -1.42
CA SER A 628 29.41 9.00 -0.53
C SER A 628 29.49 7.92 0.54
N SER A 629 28.38 7.24 0.87
CA SER A 629 28.33 6.14 1.84
C SER A 629 28.02 4.81 1.17
N PRO A 630 29.03 3.94 0.97
CA PRO A 630 28.79 2.56 0.49
C PRO A 630 27.84 1.79 1.38
N PHE A 631 27.86 2.03 2.70
CA PHE A 631 26.97 1.41 3.66
C PHE A 631 25.50 1.70 3.36
N LEU A 632 25.12 2.98 3.26
CA LEU A 632 23.72 3.38 3.00
C LEU A 632 23.18 2.76 1.71
N ARG A 633 24.00 2.70 0.67
CA ARG A 633 23.64 2.09 -0.61
C ARG A 633 23.47 0.57 -0.51
N VAL A 634 24.40 -0.14 0.13
CA VAL A 634 24.37 -1.60 0.29
C VAL A 634 23.17 -2.02 1.14
N PHE A 635 22.84 -1.24 2.16
CA PHE A 635 21.72 -1.53 3.06
C PHE A 635 20.39 -0.97 2.56
N GLY A 636 20.36 -0.35 1.38
CA GLY A 636 19.14 -0.02 0.65
C GLY A 636 18.41 1.21 1.14
N ARG A 637 19.15 2.30 1.44
CA ARG A 637 18.52 3.62 1.63
C ARG A 637 17.89 4.07 0.32
N PRO A 638 16.63 4.59 0.31
CA PRO A 638 15.95 5.04 -0.90
C PRO A 638 16.69 6.13 -1.66
N GLU A 639 16.53 6.14 -2.98
CA GLU A 639 17.02 7.21 -3.87
C GLU A 639 16.01 8.37 -4.02
N GLY A 640 14.77 8.20 -3.52
CA GLY A 640 13.69 9.19 -3.63
C GLY A 640 13.17 9.36 -5.06
N GLU A 641 13.09 8.28 -5.82
CA GLU A 641 12.58 8.27 -7.19
C GLU A 641 11.08 8.09 -7.24
N SER A 642 10.51 7.38 -6.26
CA SER A 642 9.10 7.08 -6.18
C SER A 642 8.48 7.51 -4.84
N VAL A 643 7.15 7.60 -4.81
CA VAL A 643 6.37 7.89 -3.59
C VAL A 643 6.04 6.62 -2.78
N CYS A 644 6.67 5.49 -3.11
CA CYS A 644 6.45 4.19 -2.50
C CYS A 644 7.59 3.84 -1.52
N GLU A 645 7.26 3.30 -0.35
CA GLU A 645 8.26 2.70 0.55
C GLU A 645 8.89 1.41 -0.03
N CYS A 646 8.34 0.88 -1.12
CA CYS A 646 8.87 -0.28 -1.86
C CYS A 646 10.29 -0.05 -2.42
N GLU A 647 10.73 1.22 -2.51
CA GLU A 647 12.09 1.57 -2.93
C GLU A 647 13.14 1.19 -1.87
N ARG A 648 12.74 1.10 -0.60
CA ARG A 648 13.61 0.69 0.50
C ARG A 648 13.81 -0.83 0.50
N VAL A 649 15.07 -1.27 0.39
CA VAL A 649 15.40 -2.71 0.44
C VAL A 649 15.43 -3.19 1.90
N GLN A 650 14.45 -3.99 2.28
CA GLN A 650 14.36 -4.58 3.63
C GLN A 650 14.88 -6.02 3.71
N THR A 651 15.01 -6.70 2.58
CA THR A 651 15.49 -8.07 2.52
C THR A 651 16.99 -8.15 2.83
N SER A 652 17.38 -9.18 3.56
CA SER A 652 18.80 -9.47 3.84
C SER A 652 19.48 -10.07 2.61
N SER A 653 20.75 -9.70 2.37
CA SER A 653 21.54 -10.22 1.26
C SER A 653 22.93 -10.62 1.71
N LEU A 654 23.58 -11.51 0.93
CA LEU A 654 24.97 -11.89 1.16
C LEU A 654 25.92 -10.69 1.14
N THR A 655 25.66 -9.72 0.24
CA THR A 655 26.46 -8.49 0.14
C THR A 655 26.46 -7.69 1.44
N GLN A 656 25.31 -7.59 2.10
CA GLN A 656 25.17 -6.91 3.39
C GLN A 656 25.94 -7.62 4.49
N SER A 657 25.85 -8.95 4.55
CA SER A 657 26.60 -9.74 5.52
C SER A 657 28.12 -9.61 5.32
N LEU A 658 28.59 -9.70 4.07
CA LEU A 658 30.01 -9.51 3.75
C LEU A 658 30.49 -8.08 4.05
N HIS A 659 29.63 -7.08 3.88
CA HIS A 659 29.96 -5.70 4.23
C HIS A 659 30.21 -5.53 5.73
N LEU A 660 29.30 -6.05 6.58
CA LEU A 660 29.47 -6.00 8.04
C LEU A 660 30.72 -6.73 8.52
N ILE A 661 31.09 -7.84 7.87
CA ILE A 661 32.25 -8.65 8.27
C ILE A 661 33.56 -8.02 7.81
N ASN A 662 33.64 -7.47 6.59
CA ASN A 662 34.93 -7.18 5.94
C ASN A 662 35.13 -5.75 5.47
N ALA A 663 34.08 -4.89 5.43
CA ALA A 663 34.19 -3.57 4.81
C ALA A 663 35.17 -2.65 5.58
N PRO A 664 35.97 -1.87 4.86
CA PRO A 664 36.95 -0.99 5.48
C PRO A 664 36.35 0.09 6.39
N ASP A 665 35.14 0.56 6.07
CA ASP A 665 34.42 1.55 6.88
C ASP A 665 34.05 1.00 8.24
N ILE A 666 33.57 -0.26 8.32
CA ILE A 666 33.27 -0.94 9.59
C ILE A 666 34.58 -1.16 10.38
N LYS A 667 35.61 -1.69 9.74
CA LYS A 667 36.93 -1.91 10.39
C LYS A 667 37.53 -0.59 10.91
N GLY A 668 37.41 0.50 10.13
CA GLY A 668 37.86 1.82 10.53
C GLY A 668 37.13 2.37 11.76
N LYS A 669 35.81 2.11 11.88
CA LYS A 669 35.02 2.50 13.06
C LYS A 669 35.45 1.74 14.31
N LEU A 670 35.67 0.43 14.20
CA LEU A 670 36.14 -0.41 15.31
C LEU A 670 37.54 -0.02 15.78
N ALA A 671 38.46 0.25 14.85
CA ALA A 671 39.85 0.62 15.12
C ALA A 671 40.06 2.11 15.41
N ASN A 672 39.01 2.95 15.49
CA ASN A 672 39.12 4.38 15.74
C ASN A 672 39.88 4.65 17.05
N PRO A 673 41.02 5.41 17.01
CA PRO A 673 41.82 5.68 18.22
C PRO A 673 41.06 6.46 19.31
N ASN A 674 40.00 7.13 18.96
CA ASN A 674 39.11 7.83 19.89
C ASN A 674 37.77 7.08 20.10
N GLY A 675 37.61 5.90 19.51
CA GLY A 675 36.41 5.09 19.58
C GLY A 675 36.27 4.34 20.90
N ARG A 676 35.09 3.73 21.09
CA ARG A 676 34.74 3.02 22.34
C ARG A 676 35.70 1.90 22.69
N ALA A 677 36.18 1.09 21.74
CA ALA A 677 37.14 0.01 22.02
C ALA A 677 38.39 0.53 22.69
N GLN A 678 38.99 1.62 22.18
CA GLN A 678 40.17 2.24 22.77
C GLN A 678 39.89 2.91 24.12
N GLN A 679 38.71 3.46 24.32
CA GLN A 679 38.29 4.05 25.61
C GLN A 679 38.14 2.97 26.67
N LEU A 680 37.47 1.85 26.35
CA LEU A 680 37.29 0.72 27.27
C LEU A 680 38.61 0.00 27.59
N ALA A 681 39.55 -0.09 26.64
CA ALA A 681 40.87 -0.67 26.89
C ALA A 681 41.68 0.14 27.92
N LYS A 682 41.47 1.44 27.98
CA LYS A 682 42.13 2.37 28.92
C LYS A 682 41.34 2.58 30.23
N ASP A 683 40.11 2.13 30.29
CA ASP A 683 39.23 2.28 31.46
C ASP A 683 39.68 1.34 32.57
N PRO A 684 39.94 1.84 33.80
CA PRO A 684 40.42 1.03 34.89
C PRO A 684 39.36 0.14 35.56
N ARG A 685 38.06 0.29 35.19
CA ARG A 685 36.97 -0.53 35.71
C ARG A 685 37.21 -2.02 35.40
N PRO A 686 36.64 -2.95 36.19
CA PRO A 686 36.66 -4.39 35.90
C PRO A 686 35.99 -4.70 34.54
N ASN A 687 36.43 -5.76 33.85
CA ASN A 687 35.92 -6.13 32.54
C ASN A 687 34.45 -6.51 32.56
N ASP A 688 33.92 -7.07 33.65
CA ASP A 688 32.50 -7.40 33.78
C ASP A 688 31.59 -6.16 33.75
N GLU A 689 31.99 -5.04 34.38
CA GLU A 689 31.24 -3.76 34.32
C GLU A 689 31.24 -3.19 32.89
N LYS A 690 32.39 -3.27 32.21
CA LYS A 690 32.54 -2.77 30.84
C LYS A 690 31.73 -3.62 29.82
N VAL A 691 31.68 -4.93 30.03
CA VAL A 691 30.84 -5.85 29.23
C VAL A 691 29.35 -5.53 29.42
N ARG A 692 28.90 -5.30 30.68
CA ARG A 692 27.53 -4.89 30.97
C ARG A 692 27.17 -3.58 30.23
N GLU A 693 28.05 -2.59 30.25
CA GLU A 693 27.87 -1.34 29.51
C GLU A 693 27.73 -1.58 28.01
N LEU A 694 28.53 -2.45 27.40
CA LEU A 694 28.44 -2.80 25.98
C LEU A 694 27.12 -3.49 25.62
N TYR A 695 26.64 -4.41 26.48
CA TYR A 695 25.37 -5.10 26.27
C TYR A 695 24.17 -4.12 26.39
N LEU A 696 24.22 -3.21 27.37
CA LEU A 696 23.23 -2.14 27.47
C LEU A 696 23.24 -1.24 26.24
N ALA A 697 24.41 -0.89 25.70
CA ALA A 697 24.56 -0.08 24.50
C ALA A 697 24.07 -0.82 23.24
N ALA A 698 24.37 -2.11 23.10
CA ALA A 698 24.06 -2.89 21.90
C ALA A 698 22.61 -3.40 21.90
N TYR A 699 22.14 -3.91 23.04
CA TYR A 699 20.89 -4.68 23.14
C TYR A 699 19.89 -4.11 24.13
N SER A 700 20.25 -3.05 24.87
CA SER A 700 19.41 -2.41 25.90
C SER A 700 19.06 -3.37 27.06
N ARG A 701 19.88 -4.39 27.28
CA ARG A 701 19.74 -5.38 28.35
C ARG A 701 21.07 -5.73 28.97
N GLU A 702 21.01 -6.31 30.17
CA GLU A 702 22.17 -6.96 30.79
C GLU A 702 22.56 -8.22 30.00
N PRO A 703 23.88 -8.58 29.99
CA PRO A 703 24.33 -9.87 29.49
C PRO A 703 23.79 -11.02 30.34
N ARG A 704 23.47 -12.14 29.74
CA ARG A 704 23.21 -13.38 30.46
C ARG A 704 24.50 -13.86 31.15
N PRO A 705 24.38 -14.68 32.20
CA PRO A 705 25.57 -15.15 32.92
C PRO A 705 26.63 -15.84 32.04
N ASP A 706 26.19 -16.64 31.07
CA ASP A 706 27.05 -17.31 30.10
C ASP A 706 27.70 -16.33 29.09
N GLU A 707 26.95 -15.33 28.64
CA GLU A 707 27.47 -14.27 27.76
C GLU A 707 28.53 -13.43 28.51
N LEU A 708 28.25 -13.06 29.75
CA LEU A 708 29.16 -12.27 30.57
C LEU A 708 30.48 -13.02 30.80
N GLN A 709 30.38 -14.27 31.21
CA GLN A 709 31.58 -15.10 31.50
C GLN A 709 32.43 -15.27 30.23
N THR A 710 31.79 -15.62 29.10
CA THR A 710 32.50 -15.80 27.81
C THR A 710 33.21 -14.52 27.38
N ALA A 711 32.55 -13.35 27.51
CA ALA A 711 33.14 -12.09 27.14
C ALA A 711 34.29 -11.68 28.05
N VAL A 712 34.17 -11.88 29.36
CA VAL A 712 35.24 -11.59 30.34
C VAL A 712 36.44 -12.50 30.11
N ASP A 713 36.23 -13.81 29.96
CA ASP A 713 37.31 -14.78 29.69
C ASP A 713 38.09 -14.39 28.43
N TYR A 714 37.39 -13.99 27.37
CA TYR A 714 38.01 -13.51 26.13
C TYR A 714 38.80 -12.20 26.31
N LEU A 715 38.29 -11.25 27.07
CA LEU A 715 38.98 -9.98 27.36
C LEU A 715 40.24 -10.16 28.24
N ASP A 716 40.25 -11.17 29.11
CA ASP A 716 41.35 -11.48 30.01
C ASP A 716 42.41 -12.40 29.35
N GLU A 717 42.19 -12.87 28.11
CA GLU A 717 43.09 -13.72 27.37
C GLU A 717 44.39 -13.00 27.02
N GLN A 718 45.52 -13.58 27.37
CA GLN A 718 46.85 -13.10 26.97
C GLN A 718 47.19 -13.66 25.59
N ARG A 719 47.55 -12.78 24.66
CA ARG A 719 47.98 -13.19 23.31
C ARG A 719 49.50 -13.17 23.19
N ILE A 720 50.03 -14.12 22.40
CA ILE A 720 51.45 -14.22 22.03
C ILE A 720 51.60 -13.97 20.52
N ASP A 721 52.74 -13.39 20.11
CA ASP A 721 53.08 -13.20 18.70
C ASP A 721 53.53 -14.53 18.04
N ALA A 722 53.85 -14.50 16.77
CA ALA A 722 54.31 -15.67 16.00
C ALA A 722 55.64 -16.25 16.53
N GLU A 723 56.39 -15.45 17.24
CA GLU A 723 57.66 -15.81 17.87
C GLU A 723 57.51 -16.31 19.32
N GLY A 724 56.25 -16.41 19.83
CA GLY A 724 55.94 -16.88 21.18
C GLY A 724 56.17 -15.87 22.30
N LYS A 725 56.30 -14.58 21.99
CA LYS A 725 56.44 -13.50 22.99
C LYS A 725 55.08 -12.89 23.31
N PRO A 726 54.85 -12.50 24.57
CA PRO A 726 53.63 -11.76 24.91
C PRO A 726 53.52 -10.43 24.11
N ILE A 727 52.36 -10.21 23.50
CA ILE A 727 52.00 -8.91 22.86
C ILE A 727 51.74 -7.91 23.98
N ASP A 728 51.97 -6.62 23.70
CA ASP A 728 51.65 -5.53 24.63
C ASP A 728 50.22 -5.64 25.15
N PRO A 729 50.02 -5.78 26.47
CA PRO A 729 48.69 -5.94 27.06
C PRO A 729 47.71 -4.82 26.68
N ALA A 730 48.19 -3.59 26.49
CA ALA A 730 47.33 -2.46 26.09
C ALA A 730 46.86 -2.61 24.65
N GLN A 731 47.69 -3.14 23.74
CA GLN A 731 47.30 -3.46 22.37
C GLN A 731 46.30 -4.61 22.34
N VAL A 732 46.58 -5.69 23.08
CA VAL A 732 45.69 -6.86 23.17
C VAL A 732 44.32 -6.46 23.71
N ALA A 733 44.26 -5.66 24.77
CA ALA A 733 43.03 -5.18 25.33
C ALA A 733 42.20 -4.40 24.30
N ALA A 734 42.85 -3.49 23.52
CA ALA A 734 42.15 -2.71 22.49
C ALA A 734 41.61 -3.61 21.36
N GLU A 735 42.40 -4.58 20.89
CA GLU A 735 41.98 -5.53 19.86
C GLU A 735 40.85 -6.42 20.36
N ASN A 736 40.90 -6.93 21.61
CA ASN A 736 39.86 -7.76 22.19
C ASN A 736 38.52 -7.00 22.31
N TYR A 737 38.54 -5.69 22.66
CA TYR A 737 37.32 -4.86 22.65
C TYR A 737 36.80 -4.59 21.24
N GLN A 738 37.68 -4.44 20.24
CA GLN A 738 37.26 -4.33 18.83
C GLN A 738 36.54 -5.60 18.39
N ASP A 739 37.10 -6.78 18.71
CA ASP A 739 36.53 -8.07 18.36
C ASP A 739 35.19 -8.30 19.08
N LEU A 740 35.08 -7.92 20.36
CA LEU A 740 33.80 -8.01 21.09
C LEU A 740 32.73 -7.12 20.50
N ILE A 741 33.04 -5.85 20.23
CA ILE A 741 32.09 -4.93 19.58
C ILE A 741 31.70 -5.43 18.18
N TRP A 742 32.69 -5.94 17.40
CA TRP A 742 32.43 -6.55 16.11
C TRP A 742 31.48 -7.77 16.23
N ALA A 743 31.67 -8.64 17.20
CA ALA A 743 30.79 -9.78 17.45
C ALA A 743 29.36 -9.31 17.76
N LEU A 744 29.18 -8.31 18.64
CA LEU A 744 27.89 -7.77 19.04
C LEU A 744 27.12 -7.19 17.84
N ILE A 745 27.75 -6.37 16.99
CA ILE A 745 27.08 -5.75 15.84
C ILE A 745 26.71 -6.74 14.72
N ASN A 746 27.29 -7.95 14.71
CA ASN A 746 26.98 -8.99 13.73
C ASN A 746 25.89 -9.98 14.20
N THR A 747 25.30 -9.79 15.36
CA THR A 747 24.22 -10.65 15.86
C THR A 747 22.87 -10.27 15.25
N LYS A 748 21.94 -11.24 15.20
CA LYS A 748 20.55 -10.97 14.82
C LYS A 748 19.87 -9.98 15.78
N GLU A 749 20.21 -10.06 17.08
CA GLU A 749 19.66 -9.17 18.11
C GLU A 749 20.01 -7.70 17.86
N PHE A 750 21.23 -7.42 17.35
CA PHE A 750 21.61 -6.06 16.97
C PHE A 750 20.96 -5.60 15.67
N LEU A 751 20.95 -6.49 14.65
CA LEU A 751 20.57 -6.15 13.28
C LEU A 751 19.06 -6.02 13.06
N PHE A 752 18.24 -6.57 13.99
CA PHE A 752 16.80 -6.61 13.85
C PHE A 752 16.10 -5.86 14.98
N ASN A 753 14.98 -5.26 14.66
CA ASN A 753 13.96 -4.85 15.61
C ASN A 753 13.02 -6.04 15.84
N HIS A 754 12.84 -6.46 17.10
CA HIS A 754 12.10 -7.67 17.49
C HIS A 754 11.21 -7.46 18.71
#